data_7db8b6f83ff1e34ef3ade4f39c5903ad
#
_entry.id   7db8b6f83ff1e34ef3ade4f39c5903ad
#
_cell.length_a   1.000
_cell.length_b   1.000
_cell.length_c   1.000
_cell.angle_alpha   90.00
_cell.angle_beta   90.00
_cell.angle_gamma   90.00
#
_symmetry.space_group_name_H-M   'P 1'
#
loop_
_entity.id
_entity.type
_entity.pdbx_description
1 polymer ?
#
loop_
_entity_poly.entity_id
_entity_poly.type
_entity_poly.pdbx_seq_one_letter_code
_entity_poly.pdbx_strand_id
1 'polypeptide(L)'
;MKHLLSPVIALTTAGFLTLLISCQPSSKPDQTQTTKFTVPPSIFNPAPFTPPHPEKKPKTLTSPWGDTRSDEYYWLNERENPAVTAYLEAENRYADSVLAPVKGLREKLYEELKARIKEDDQTVPYFKNGYWYVARFETGKEYPIFTRKKGDLSATEEVLVDVNALASGKEYCQFGGLKVSLDNQLLAYSVDYSGRNLFKVYFKNLATGKDLSDAFDIGGAFEWANENKTILYDTKDKVTLRNDKIWRHVIGTPQKQDVLMFHEKDETQYVNLGKSKSEQFFFANSAYTQTVEVQYLDANNPTGNFQTVRPREKDFYYDLEHWNDKFLIRTNWDAKNFRLMEAPVSDPRRENWKDVLSHRDDVLLDGFTVFKDYLVSSEHKGGLSQIHVIQWADKADHYIELGEPTYACSVDNNPEFDTKTLRYAFSSMKTPTTVVDYNMETKFKEVKKVAPVLGNFNSSNYETEFVWATARDGVKVPISLVHKKGLPRDGSAPCHLTAYGSYGFSYDPGFNRDKISLLDRGFVVAIAHIRGGMEMGYKWYEDGKMLHKINTFNDFLDCSDFLVKEKYTSADRLFAEGRSAGGLLMGAVTNMRPDLFKGIITGVPFVDVVTTMSDPSIPLTTGEYTEWGNPANKVEYDYMKSYSPYDNMKKGNYPNLLVLTSFADSQVQYFEPAKYVARLRDLKTDNNLLLFKTNMTGSHGGSSGRFKRLEERALEYAWMMGLLGMDGGGMKQ
;
A
#
# COMPACT_ATOMS: atom_id res chain seq x y z
N MET A 1 -38.31 -53.96 -17.85
CA MET A 1 -38.70 -55.24 -17.23
C MET A 1 -38.56 -55.01 -15.72
N LYS A 2 -39.68 -54.82 -15.04
CA LYS A 2 -40.38 -55.79 -14.19
C LYS A 2 -39.48 -56.27 -13.04
N HIS A 3 -39.75 -56.23 -11.74
CA HIS A 3 -40.93 -56.11 -10.87
C HIS A 3 -40.43 -55.82 -9.46
N LEU A 4 -41.05 -54.94 -8.65
CA LEU A 4 -42.09 -55.22 -7.65
C LEU A 4 -41.71 -56.21 -6.54
N LEU A 5 -41.70 -55.76 -5.26
CA LEU A 5 -42.76 -56.09 -4.28
C LEU A 5 -42.33 -55.71 -2.86
N SER A 6 -43.22 -54.93 -2.21
CA SER A 6 -43.36 -54.94 -0.72
C SER A 6 -44.23 -56.14 -0.29
N PRO A 7 -44.29 -56.51 1.00
CA PRO A 7 -45.43 -56.20 1.85
C PRO A 7 -45.06 -55.99 3.34
N VAL A 8 -45.75 -55.16 4.11
CA VAL A 8 -47.05 -55.22 4.77
C VAL A 8 -47.03 -55.83 6.21
N ILE A 9 -47.35 -54.97 7.18
CA ILE A 9 -48.16 -55.01 8.40
C ILE A 9 -47.98 -56.11 9.47
N ALA A 10 -47.87 -55.67 10.75
CA ALA A 10 -48.68 -56.22 11.85
C ALA A 10 -48.84 -55.22 13.00
N LEU A 11 -50.09 -54.84 13.28
CA LEU A 11 -50.58 -54.17 14.50
C LEU A 11 -50.63 -55.15 15.65
N THR A 12 -50.33 -54.73 16.88
CA THR A 12 -51.02 -55.23 18.09
C THR A 12 -51.30 -54.08 19.07
N THR A 13 -52.54 -53.98 19.42
CA THR A 13 -53.18 -53.17 20.44
C THR A 13 -52.97 -53.75 21.82
N ALA A 14 -52.76 -52.90 22.84
CA ALA A 14 -53.55 -52.92 24.11
C ALA A 14 -52.93 -52.01 25.19
N GLY A 15 -53.79 -51.30 25.89
CA GLY A 15 -53.65 -50.95 27.30
C GLY A 15 -53.70 -49.51 27.68
N PHE A 16 -54.92 -48.96 27.90
CA PHE A 16 -55.19 -47.68 28.58
C PHE A 16 -54.78 -47.77 30.04
N LEU A 17 -54.02 -46.79 30.53
CA LEU A 17 -54.03 -46.43 31.96
C LEU A 17 -53.88 -44.90 32.06
N THR A 18 -54.96 -44.23 32.41
CA THR A 18 -55.05 -42.79 32.69
C THR A 18 -54.42 -42.49 34.05
N LEU A 19 -53.36 -41.66 34.08
CA LEU A 19 -52.90 -41.00 35.26
C LEU A 19 -52.95 -39.48 35.04
N LEU A 20 -53.86 -38.84 35.74
CA LEU A 20 -53.95 -37.38 35.84
C LEU A 20 -52.74 -36.87 36.61
N ILE A 21 -51.83 -36.13 35.93
CA ILE A 21 -50.80 -35.33 36.58
C ILE A 21 -51.06 -33.87 36.18
N SER A 22 -51.26 -33.03 37.20
CA SER A 22 -51.50 -31.60 37.11
C SER A 22 -50.37 -30.87 36.41
N CYS A 23 -50.70 -30.09 35.36
CA CYS A 23 -49.81 -29.11 34.77
C CYS A 23 -49.62 -27.91 35.70
N GLN A 24 -48.46 -27.76 36.29
CA GLN A 24 -47.97 -26.44 36.67
C GLN A 24 -47.29 -25.79 35.44
N PRO A 25 -47.40 -24.46 35.22
CA PRO A 25 -46.80 -23.79 34.08
C PRO A 25 -45.27 -23.75 34.28
N SER A 26 -44.53 -24.32 33.32
CA SER A 26 -43.09 -24.28 33.23
C SER A 26 -42.58 -22.84 33.14
N SER A 27 -41.61 -22.56 33.93
CA SER A 27 -40.75 -21.36 33.98
C SER A 27 -40.40 -20.81 32.59
N LYS A 28 -40.39 -19.48 32.48
CA LYS A 28 -39.89 -18.71 31.36
C LYS A 28 -38.52 -19.21 30.91
N PRO A 29 -38.19 -19.18 29.59
CA PRO A 29 -36.86 -19.49 29.13
C PRO A 29 -35.87 -18.50 29.74
N ASP A 30 -34.83 -19.06 30.29
CA ASP A 30 -33.67 -18.40 30.86
C ASP A 30 -33.15 -17.34 29.86
N GLN A 31 -33.26 -16.07 30.26
CA GLN A 31 -32.58 -15.00 29.54
C GLN A 31 -31.09 -15.27 29.74
N THR A 32 -30.42 -15.80 28.72
CA THR A 32 -28.97 -15.82 28.61
C THR A 32 -28.47 -14.41 28.94
N GLN A 33 -27.98 -14.22 30.16
CA GLN A 33 -27.23 -13.03 30.55
C GLN A 33 -26.02 -12.95 29.60
N THR A 34 -26.16 -12.10 28.59
CA THR A 34 -24.98 -11.61 27.86
C THR A 34 -24.13 -10.86 28.87
N THR A 35 -23.09 -11.49 29.36
CA THR A 35 -22.05 -10.83 30.16
C THR A 35 -21.51 -9.69 29.30
N LYS A 36 -21.94 -8.46 29.58
CA LYS A 36 -21.35 -7.26 29.00
C LYS A 36 -19.95 -7.14 29.61
N PHE A 37 -18.94 -7.49 28.85
CA PHE A 37 -17.56 -7.16 29.19
C PHE A 37 -17.42 -5.65 29.24
N THR A 38 -17.25 -5.08 30.42
CA THR A 38 -17.03 -3.63 30.58
C THR A 38 -15.63 -3.29 30.08
N VAL A 39 -15.54 -2.41 29.07
CA VAL A 39 -14.28 -1.80 28.68
C VAL A 39 -13.82 -0.90 29.83
N PRO A 40 -12.59 -1.04 30.33
CA PRO A 40 -12.04 -0.07 31.29
C PRO A 40 -12.15 1.35 30.73
N PRO A 41 -12.34 2.37 31.59
CA PRO A 41 -12.40 3.75 31.12
C PRO A 41 -11.06 4.13 30.46
N SER A 42 -11.16 4.99 29.43
CA SER A 42 -9.99 5.60 28.80
C SER A 42 -9.12 6.29 29.84
N ILE A 43 -7.79 6.16 29.72
CA ILE A 43 -6.84 6.86 30.61
C ILE A 43 -6.63 8.32 30.20
N PHE A 44 -7.15 8.74 29.06
CA PHE A 44 -7.03 10.11 28.58
C PHE A 44 -8.07 11.03 29.23
N ASN A 45 -7.60 12.21 29.64
CA ASN A 45 -8.46 13.28 30.13
C ASN A 45 -8.12 14.59 29.37
N PRO A 46 -8.87 14.95 28.32
CA PRO A 46 -8.64 16.16 27.56
C PRO A 46 -9.15 17.44 28.27
N ALA A 47 -10.00 17.32 29.29
CA ALA A 47 -10.69 18.46 29.91
C ALA A 47 -9.77 19.60 30.41
N PRO A 48 -8.54 19.36 30.92
CA PRO A 48 -7.63 20.44 31.32
C PRO A 48 -7.04 21.25 30.17
N PHE A 49 -7.15 20.80 28.93
CA PHE A 49 -6.46 21.35 27.78
C PHE A 49 -7.45 21.98 26.81
N THR A 50 -7.15 23.20 26.34
CA THR A 50 -7.96 23.86 25.31
C THR A 50 -7.46 23.44 23.93
N PRO A 51 -8.31 22.82 23.09
CA PRO A 51 -7.92 22.47 21.73
C PRO A 51 -7.70 23.75 20.90
N PRO A 52 -6.71 23.74 19.99
CA PRO A 52 -6.48 24.88 19.10
C PRO A 52 -7.65 25.09 18.13
N HIS A 53 -8.02 26.35 17.89
CA HIS A 53 -8.99 26.75 16.87
C HIS A 53 -8.34 27.79 15.97
N PRO A 54 -8.09 27.50 14.68
CA PRO A 54 -7.60 28.50 13.76
C PRO A 54 -8.69 29.54 13.45
N GLU A 55 -8.28 30.74 13.09
CA GLU A 55 -9.21 31.81 12.70
C GLU A 55 -10.08 31.37 11.52
N LYS A 56 -11.38 31.67 11.59
CA LYS A 56 -12.29 31.46 10.47
C LYS A 56 -12.16 32.57 9.46
N LYS A 57 -11.76 32.24 8.23
CA LYS A 57 -11.66 33.16 7.08
C LYS A 57 -12.49 32.58 5.92
N PRO A 58 -13.81 32.78 5.94
CA PRO A 58 -14.70 32.15 4.95
C PRO A 58 -14.30 32.49 3.53
N LYS A 59 -14.13 31.47 2.70
CA LYS A 59 -13.94 31.57 1.26
C LYS A 59 -15.07 30.85 0.56
N THR A 60 -15.75 31.53 -0.37
CA THR A 60 -16.74 30.91 -1.23
C THR A 60 -16.04 30.22 -2.39
N LEU A 61 -16.25 28.94 -2.53
CA LEU A 61 -15.78 28.11 -3.65
C LEU A 61 -16.97 27.83 -4.55
N THR A 62 -16.89 28.27 -5.81
CA THR A 62 -17.98 28.11 -6.80
C THR A 62 -17.56 27.11 -7.85
N SER A 63 -18.36 26.07 -8.06
CA SER A 63 -18.13 25.09 -9.12
C SER A 63 -18.53 25.67 -10.48
N PRO A 64 -18.07 25.08 -11.60
CA PRO A 64 -18.55 25.45 -12.95
C PRO A 64 -20.07 25.30 -13.13
N TRP A 65 -20.73 24.58 -12.25
CA TRP A 65 -22.16 24.27 -12.26
C TRP A 65 -23.01 25.23 -11.40
N GLY A 66 -22.38 26.27 -10.82
CA GLY A 66 -23.05 27.25 -9.96
C GLY A 66 -23.28 26.77 -8.52
N ASP A 67 -22.86 25.58 -8.16
CA ASP A 67 -22.87 25.13 -6.76
C ASP A 67 -21.81 25.88 -5.95
N THR A 68 -22.18 26.38 -4.78
CA THR A 68 -21.33 27.16 -3.90
C THR A 68 -21.10 26.44 -2.59
N ARG A 69 -19.82 26.40 -2.15
CA ARG A 69 -19.41 25.85 -0.85
C ARG A 69 -18.68 26.93 -0.06
N SER A 70 -18.96 27.08 1.23
CA SER A 70 -18.18 27.92 2.14
C SER A 70 -17.09 27.10 2.80
N ASP A 71 -15.84 27.54 2.72
CA ASP A 71 -14.72 26.95 3.41
C ASP A 71 -14.08 27.98 4.32
N GLU A 72 -14.30 27.84 5.61
CA GLU A 72 -13.80 28.77 6.64
C GLU A 72 -12.29 28.62 6.87
N TYR A 73 -11.71 27.52 6.46
CA TYR A 73 -10.33 27.12 6.74
C TYR A 73 -9.46 26.99 5.48
N TYR A 74 -9.95 27.47 4.33
CA TYR A 74 -9.22 27.38 3.04
C TYR A 74 -7.82 28.00 3.13
N TRP A 75 -7.64 29.07 3.89
CA TRP A 75 -6.36 29.77 4.06
C TRP A 75 -5.25 28.90 4.67
N LEU A 76 -5.56 27.76 5.29
CA LEU A 76 -4.57 26.81 5.78
C LEU A 76 -3.73 26.18 4.65
N ASN A 77 -4.10 26.37 3.38
CA ASN A 77 -3.29 25.98 2.22
C ASN A 77 -2.09 26.91 1.95
N GLU A 78 -2.03 28.08 2.59
CA GLU A 78 -0.97 29.07 2.45
C GLU A 78 0.29 28.63 3.21
N ARG A 79 1.04 27.69 2.62
CA ARG A 79 2.21 27.03 3.27
C ARG A 79 3.19 28.00 3.92
N GLU A 80 3.47 29.11 3.27
CA GLU A 80 4.45 30.12 3.73
C GLU A 80 3.88 31.10 4.78
N ASN A 81 2.61 30.99 5.12
CA ASN A 81 1.96 31.83 6.12
C ASN A 81 2.37 31.36 7.53
N PRO A 82 3.05 32.21 8.35
CA PRO A 82 3.48 31.84 9.70
C PRO A 82 2.35 31.38 10.62
N ALA A 83 1.12 31.87 10.40
CA ALA A 83 -0.06 31.47 11.17
C ALA A 83 -0.43 29.99 10.92
N VAL A 84 -0.14 29.45 9.74
CA VAL A 84 -0.33 28.03 9.42
C VAL A 84 0.62 27.19 10.27
N THR A 85 1.92 27.48 10.22
CA THR A 85 2.92 26.76 11.03
C THR A 85 2.59 26.85 12.52
N ALA A 86 2.23 28.05 13.01
CA ALA A 86 1.85 28.25 14.40
C ALA A 86 0.64 27.40 14.83
N TYR A 87 -0.37 27.25 13.95
CA TYR A 87 -1.52 26.39 14.19
C TYR A 87 -1.12 24.91 14.24
N LEU A 88 -0.35 24.42 13.27
CA LEU A 88 0.11 23.03 13.24
C LEU A 88 0.94 22.67 14.49
N GLU A 89 1.82 23.56 14.92
CA GLU A 89 2.59 23.39 16.15
C GLU A 89 1.72 23.44 17.42
N ALA A 90 0.68 24.30 17.43
CA ALA A 90 -0.28 24.32 18.54
C ALA A 90 -1.04 22.99 18.65
N GLU A 91 -1.46 22.41 17.51
CA GLU A 91 -2.06 21.09 17.47
C GLU A 91 -1.13 20.01 17.99
N ASN A 92 0.15 20.03 17.59
CA ASN A 92 1.15 19.12 18.11
C ASN A 92 1.28 19.23 19.63
N ARG A 93 1.38 20.46 20.19
CA ARG A 93 1.45 20.68 21.64
C ARG A 93 0.20 20.19 22.37
N TYR A 94 -0.98 20.47 21.84
CA TYR A 94 -2.24 19.99 22.39
C TYR A 94 -2.29 18.46 22.42
N ALA A 95 -2.00 17.81 21.29
CA ALA A 95 -1.97 16.35 21.20
C ALA A 95 -0.96 15.74 22.17
N ASP A 96 0.24 16.29 22.29
CA ASP A 96 1.27 15.81 23.22
C ASP A 96 0.83 15.95 24.69
N SER A 97 0.11 17.03 25.03
CA SER A 97 -0.42 17.24 26.37
C SER A 97 -1.49 16.20 26.73
N VAL A 98 -2.42 15.92 25.80
CA VAL A 98 -3.48 14.91 26.00
C VAL A 98 -2.88 13.49 26.04
N LEU A 99 -1.83 13.23 25.26
CA LEU A 99 -1.15 11.93 25.17
C LEU A 99 -0.12 11.70 26.28
N ALA A 100 0.16 12.71 27.13
CA ALA A 100 1.15 12.59 28.20
C ALA A 100 0.96 11.35 29.12
N PRO A 101 -0.28 10.91 29.46
CA PRO A 101 -0.48 9.70 30.27
C PRO A 101 0.07 8.41 29.65
N VAL A 102 0.17 8.34 28.32
CA VAL A 102 0.72 7.15 27.62
C VAL A 102 2.20 7.30 27.24
N LYS A 103 2.89 8.35 27.69
CA LYS A 103 4.29 8.57 27.32
C LYS A 103 5.17 7.37 27.67
N GLY A 104 5.08 6.86 28.87
CA GLY A 104 5.85 5.67 29.31
C GLY A 104 5.49 4.41 28.54
N LEU A 105 4.20 4.23 28.20
CA LEU A 105 3.76 3.14 27.34
C LEU A 105 4.32 3.27 25.91
N ARG A 106 4.31 4.50 25.35
CA ARG A 106 4.88 4.79 24.03
C ARG A 106 6.37 4.48 23.97
N GLU A 107 7.14 4.91 24.99
CA GLU A 107 8.57 4.62 25.11
C GLU A 107 8.81 3.10 25.18
N LYS A 108 8.06 2.39 26.02
CA LYS A 108 8.13 0.93 26.12
C LYS A 108 7.80 0.23 24.80
N LEU A 109 6.76 0.67 24.09
CA LEU A 109 6.39 0.12 22.79
C LEU A 109 7.46 0.39 21.73
N TYR A 110 8.07 1.59 21.71
CA TYR A 110 9.18 1.90 20.81
C TYR A 110 10.36 0.94 21.03
N GLU A 111 10.78 0.76 22.28
CA GLU A 111 11.87 -0.19 22.61
C GLU A 111 11.50 -1.64 22.24
N GLU A 112 10.25 -2.03 22.48
CA GLU A 112 9.73 -3.35 22.11
C GLU A 112 9.73 -3.57 20.59
N LEU A 113 9.28 -2.59 19.80
CA LEU A 113 9.29 -2.63 18.35
C LEU A 113 10.73 -2.69 17.80
N LYS A 114 11.62 -1.87 18.34
CA LYS A 114 13.03 -1.80 17.96
C LYS A 114 13.77 -3.11 18.32
N ALA A 115 13.53 -3.65 19.49
CA ALA A 115 14.19 -4.87 19.97
C ALA A 115 13.87 -6.12 19.11
N ARG A 116 12.79 -6.10 18.32
CA ARG A 116 12.47 -7.18 17.36
C ARG A 116 13.28 -7.10 16.07
N ILE A 117 14.01 -6.01 15.85
CA ILE A 117 14.83 -5.81 14.64
C ILE A 117 16.22 -6.40 14.88
N LYS A 118 16.66 -7.30 14.00
CA LYS A 118 18.07 -7.63 13.88
C LYS A 118 18.77 -6.44 13.22
N GLU A 119 19.52 -5.67 14.01
CA GLU A 119 20.09 -4.40 13.55
C GLU A 119 21.20 -4.58 12.50
N ASP A 120 22.04 -5.61 12.67
CA ASP A 120 23.14 -6.01 11.78
C ASP A 120 22.70 -7.03 10.72
N ASP A 121 21.64 -6.74 9.99
CA ASP A 121 21.06 -7.63 9.00
C ASP A 121 21.46 -7.25 7.56
N GLN A 122 21.27 -8.19 6.62
CA GLN A 122 21.52 -7.97 5.20
C GLN A 122 20.48 -8.66 4.32
N THR A 123 20.32 -8.18 3.09
CA THR A 123 19.49 -8.85 2.07
C THR A 123 20.14 -10.16 1.60
N VAL A 124 19.33 -11.04 0.99
CA VAL A 124 19.89 -12.18 0.26
C VAL A 124 20.68 -11.63 -0.92
N PRO A 125 21.96 -12.03 -1.10
CA PRO A 125 22.75 -11.58 -2.24
C PRO A 125 22.12 -11.96 -3.58
N TYR A 126 22.18 -11.08 -4.57
CA TYR A 126 21.83 -11.41 -5.94
C TYR A 126 22.99 -11.17 -6.89
N PHE A 127 23.09 -12.01 -7.91
CA PHE A 127 24.15 -11.90 -8.91
C PHE A 127 23.66 -11.09 -10.11
N LYS A 128 24.48 -10.13 -10.56
CA LYS A 128 24.23 -9.37 -11.79
C LYS A 128 25.58 -8.95 -12.39
N ASN A 129 25.77 -9.23 -13.68
CA ASN A 129 26.90 -8.72 -14.48
C ASN A 129 28.27 -8.90 -13.80
N GLY A 130 28.52 -10.12 -13.28
CA GLY A 130 29.81 -10.50 -12.69
C GLY A 130 30.00 -10.10 -11.22
N TYR A 131 28.99 -9.54 -10.57
CA TYR A 131 29.05 -9.12 -9.17
C TYR A 131 27.87 -9.62 -8.36
N TRP A 132 28.13 -9.91 -7.07
CA TRP A 132 27.11 -10.15 -6.04
C TRP A 132 26.78 -8.84 -5.34
N TYR A 133 25.54 -8.44 -5.35
CA TYR A 133 25.02 -7.22 -4.72
C TYR A 133 24.33 -7.53 -3.40
N VAL A 134 24.59 -6.70 -2.40
CA VAL A 134 24.02 -6.82 -1.05
C VAL A 134 23.66 -5.43 -0.51
N ALA A 135 22.50 -5.31 0.13
CA ALA A 135 22.21 -4.19 1.02
C ALA A 135 22.33 -4.70 2.46
N ARG A 136 23.19 -4.09 3.25
CA ARG A 136 23.39 -4.47 4.65
C ARG A 136 23.17 -3.30 5.59
N PHE A 137 22.86 -3.62 6.83
CA PHE A 137 22.70 -2.64 7.91
C PHE A 137 23.78 -2.86 8.96
N GLU A 138 24.09 -1.81 9.71
CA GLU A 138 24.95 -1.85 10.87
C GLU A 138 24.16 -1.48 12.14
N THR A 139 24.60 -1.99 13.27
CA THR A 139 24.00 -1.69 14.58
C THR A 139 23.98 -0.19 14.85
N GLY A 140 22.83 0.32 15.28
CA GLY A 140 22.61 1.74 15.56
C GLY A 140 22.43 2.63 14.33
N LYS A 141 22.52 2.09 13.11
CA LYS A 141 22.37 2.87 11.88
C LYS A 141 20.95 2.83 11.35
N GLU A 142 20.47 3.98 10.85
CA GLU A 142 19.10 4.14 10.33
C GLU A 142 18.93 3.61 8.91
N TYR A 143 19.99 3.61 8.11
CA TYR A 143 19.94 3.37 6.67
C TYR A 143 20.83 2.23 6.24
N PRO A 144 20.58 1.63 5.04
CA PRO A 144 21.41 0.57 4.49
C PRO A 144 22.73 1.11 3.93
N ILE A 145 23.68 0.20 3.81
CA ILE A 145 24.90 0.35 3.03
C ILE A 145 24.79 -0.62 1.86
N PHE A 146 24.84 -0.10 0.64
CA PHE A 146 24.82 -0.88 -0.59
C PHE A 146 26.23 -1.26 -0.99
N THR A 147 26.45 -2.55 -1.20
CA THR A 147 27.77 -3.11 -1.49
C THR A 147 27.71 -4.11 -2.63
N ARG A 148 28.88 -4.45 -3.20
CA ARG A 148 29.02 -5.55 -4.14
C ARG A 148 30.33 -6.31 -3.95
N LYS A 149 30.38 -7.55 -4.46
CA LYS A 149 31.59 -8.41 -4.46
C LYS A 149 31.75 -9.01 -5.82
N LYS A 150 32.98 -9.00 -6.35
CA LYS A 150 33.30 -9.48 -7.71
C LYS A 150 33.37 -11.00 -7.75
N GLY A 151 32.61 -11.63 -8.63
CA GLY A 151 32.67 -13.05 -8.94
C GLY A 151 32.20 -13.99 -7.83
N ASP A 152 32.71 -13.86 -6.63
CA ASP A 152 32.47 -14.75 -5.50
C ASP A 152 32.08 -13.99 -4.23
N LEU A 153 31.22 -14.60 -3.39
CA LEU A 153 30.77 -14.00 -2.13
C LEU A 153 31.88 -13.86 -1.08
N SER A 154 32.99 -14.58 -1.22
CA SER A 154 34.20 -14.43 -0.38
C SER A 154 35.10 -13.28 -0.81
N ALA A 155 34.85 -12.70 -2.00
CA ALA A 155 35.69 -11.58 -2.52
C ALA A 155 35.53 -10.34 -1.63
N THR A 156 36.55 -9.46 -1.74
CA THR A 156 36.54 -8.17 -1.01
C THR A 156 35.29 -7.36 -1.34
N GLU A 157 34.67 -6.86 -0.29
CA GLU A 157 33.49 -6.00 -0.40
C GLU A 157 33.88 -4.62 -0.96
N GLU A 158 33.13 -4.16 -1.95
CA GLU A 158 33.19 -2.79 -2.48
C GLU A 158 31.92 -2.05 -2.03
N VAL A 159 32.09 -0.95 -1.31
CA VAL A 159 30.95 -0.09 -0.90
C VAL A 159 30.59 0.81 -2.08
N LEU A 160 29.35 0.67 -2.56
CA LEU A 160 28.77 1.51 -3.59
C LEU A 160 28.24 2.82 -3.01
N VAL A 161 27.32 2.71 -2.04
CA VAL A 161 26.68 3.85 -1.36
C VAL A 161 26.46 3.53 0.12
N ASP A 162 26.97 4.36 1.01
CA ASP A 162 26.57 4.40 2.41
C ASP A 162 25.49 5.49 2.60
N VAL A 163 24.23 5.09 2.72
CA VAL A 163 23.13 6.05 2.87
C VAL A 163 23.20 6.77 4.22
N ASN A 164 23.86 6.20 5.23
CA ASN A 164 24.06 6.89 6.53
C ASN A 164 25.00 8.09 6.37
N ALA A 165 26.02 7.98 5.52
CA ALA A 165 26.90 9.10 5.20
C ALA A 165 26.13 10.21 4.45
N LEU A 166 25.27 9.85 3.50
CA LEU A 166 24.40 10.79 2.78
C LEU A 166 23.41 11.51 3.71
N ALA A 167 22.87 10.80 4.68
CA ALA A 167 21.89 11.32 5.64
C ALA A 167 22.53 12.18 6.75
N SER A 168 23.85 12.20 6.87
CA SER A 168 24.53 12.91 7.95
C SER A 168 24.24 14.41 7.89
N GLY A 169 23.71 14.97 9.00
CA GLY A 169 23.35 16.39 9.10
C GLY A 169 22.09 16.77 8.31
N LYS A 170 21.29 15.80 7.85
CA LYS A 170 20.02 16.03 7.15
C LYS A 170 18.85 15.65 8.06
N GLU A 171 17.79 16.43 8.04
CA GLU A 171 16.56 16.15 8.77
C GLU A 171 15.76 15.02 8.09
N TYR A 172 15.86 14.94 6.76
CA TYR A 172 15.22 13.93 5.91
C TYR A 172 16.23 13.40 4.89
N CYS A 173 16.16 12.11 4.59
CA CYS A 173 16.95 11.47 3.53
C CYS A 173 16.18 10.27 2.98
N GLN A 174 15.81 10.35 1.72
CA GLN A 174 15.22 9.23 0.98
C GLN A 174 16.15 8.85 -0.15
N PHE A 175 16.68 7.63 -0.08
CA PHE A 175 17.47 7.04 -1.16
C PHE A 175 16.53 6.57 -2.27
N GLY A 176 16.71 7.09 -3.50
CA GLY A 176 15.85 6.78 -4.64
C GLY A 176 16.29 5.53 -5.42
N GLY A 177 17.52 5.11 -5.26
CA GLY A 177 18.06 3.93 -5.93
C GLY A 177 19.46 4.14 -6.54
N LEU A 178 20.00 3.06 -7.07
CA LEU A 178 21.31 3.05 -7.74
C LEU A 178 21.30 2.19 -9.01
N LYS A 179 22.13 2.56 -9.97
CA LYS A 179 22.39 1.81 -11.23
C LYS A 179 23.86 1.83 -11.54
N VAL A 180 24.45 0.65 -11.77
CA VAL A 180 25.82 0.50 -12.22
C VAL A 180 25.83 0.36 -13.74
N SER A 181 26.78 1.03 -14.42
CA SER A 181 26.99 0.88 -15.87
C SER A 181 27.34 -0.56 -16.24
N LEU A 182 27.07 -0.99 -17.48
CA LEU A 182 27.28 -2.39 -17.90
C LEU A 182 28.78 -2.81 -17.88
N ASP A 183 29.71 -1.86 -18.07
CA ASP A 183 31.12 -2.07 -17.93
C ASP A 183 31.64 -2.07 -16.48
N ASN A 184 30.73 -1.86 -15.51
CA ASN A 184 31.01 -1.81 -14.08
C ASN A 184 31.95 -0.65 -13.64
N GLN A 185 32.11 0.42 -14.45
CA GLN A 185 33.02 1.52 -14.15
C GLN A 185 32.33 2.71 -13.47
N LEU A 186 31.06 2.93 -13.76
CA LEU A 186 30.29 4.08 -13.25
C LEU A 186 29.09 3.63 -12.42
N LEU A 187 28.79 4.43 -11.40
CA LEU A 187 27.62 4.32 -10.56
C LEU A 187 26.81 5.61 -10.69
N ALA A 188 25.51 5.49 -10.94
CA ALA A 188 24.53 6.55 -10.73
C ALA A 188 23.69 6.21 -9.50
N TYR A 189 23.38 7.20 -8.66
CA TYR A 189 22.47 7.04 -7.52
C TYR A 189 21.70 8.32 -7.25
N SER A 190 20.50 8.21 -6.66
CA SER A 190 19.65 9.37 -6.42
C SER A 190 19.18 9.49 -4.97
N VAL A 191 18.97 10.73 -4.51
CA VAL A 191 18.57 11.06 -3.15
C VAL A 191 17.58 12.23 -3.16
N ASP A 192 16.53 12.16 -2.32
CA ASP A 192 15.67 13.28 -1.96
C ASP A 192 15.92 13.68 -0.50
N TYR A 193 16.28 14.94 -0.27
CA TYR A 193 16.46 15.53 1.06
C TYR A 193 15.28 16.42 1.49
N SER A 194 14.30 16.61 0.61
CA SER A 194 13.17 17.52 0.84
C SER A 194 11.94 16.84 1.44
N GLY A 195 11.80 15.52 1.27
CA GLY A 195 10.58 14.76 1.58
C GLY A 195 9.44 14.99 0.58
N ARG A 196 9.72 15.67 -0.54
CA ARG A 196 8.74 16.03 -1.57
C ARG A 196 8.87 15.22 -2.87
N ASN A 197 9.59 14.11 -2.84
CA ASN A 197 9.94 13.31 -4.01
C ASN A 197 10.71 14.11 -5.10
N LEU A 198 11.56 15.05 -4.66
CA LEU A 198 12.42 15.84 -5.53
C LEU A 198 13.83 15.27 -5.47
N PHE A 199 14.08 14.32 -6.36
CA PHE A 199 15.34 13.59 -6.39
C PHE A 199 16.42 14.33 -7.16
N LYS A 200 17.66 14.16 -6.68
CA LYS A 200 18.86 14.55 -7.40
C LYS A 200 19.71 13.33 -7.66
N VAL A 201 20.18 13.15 -8.91
CA VAL A 201 21.09 12.08 -9.29
C VAL A 201 22.54 12.55 -9.15
N TYR A 202 23.40 11.63 -8.71
CA TYR A 202 24.85 11.79 -8.55
C TYR A 202 25.57 10.64 -9.23
N PHE A 203 26.82 10.86 -9.60
CA PHE A 203 27.62 9.87 -10.30
C PHE A 203 28.96 9.65 -9.60
N LYS A 204 29.44 8.41 -9.61
CA LYS A 204 30.72 8.00 -9.01
C LYS A 204 31.51 7.14 -9.98
N ASN A 205 32.79 7.39 -10.09
CA ASN A 205 33.74 6.47 -10.76
C ASN A 205 34.12 5.37 -9.76
N LEU A 206 33.79 4.12 -10.07
CA LEU A 206 33.96 2.99 -9.16
C LEU A 206 35.44 2.55 -9.05
N ALA A 207 36.25 2.75 -10.07
CA ALA A 207 37.69 2.43 -10.01
C ALA A 207 38.46 3.36 -9.05
N THR A 208 38.06 4.61 -8.97
CA THR A 208 38.74 5.61 -8.12
C THR A 208 37.98 5.91 -6.81
N GLY A 209 36.72 5.50 -6.71
CA GLY A 209 35.83 5.82 -5.59
C GLY A 209 35.42 7.29 -5.52
N LYS A 210 35.74 8.13 -6.51
CA LYS A 210 35.47 9.57 -6.50
C LYS A 210 34.16 9.89 -7.20
N ASP A 211 33.43 10.84 -6.63
CA ASP A 211 32.26 11.42 -7.28
C ASP A 211 32.67 12.24 -8.51
N LEU A 212 31.82 12.20 -9.54
CA LEU A 212 31.97 13.05 -10.73
C LEU A 212 31.33 14.42 -10.47
N SER A 213 31.62 15.37 -11.35
CA SER A 213 31.03 16.72 -11.27
C SER A 213 29.56 16.77 -11.68
N ASP A 214 29.11 15.74 -12.39
CA ASP A 214 27.74 15.65 -12.88
C ASP A 214 26.78 15.41 -11.71
N ALA A 215 25.80 16.28 -11.56
CA ALA A 215 24.72 16.12 -10.58
C ALA A 215 23.56 17.04 -10.97
N PHE A 216 22.33 16.48 -11.09
CA PHE A 216 21.16 17.23 -11.54
C PHE A 216 19.85 16.65 -11.02
N ASP A 217 18.79 17.47 -11.06
CA ASP A 217 17.45 17.11 -10.60
C ASP A 217 16.81 16.13 -11.60
N ILE A 218 16.11 15.12 -11.05
CA ILE A 218 15.38 14.09 -11.82
C ILE A 218 13.99 13.86 -11.23
N GLY A 219 13.13 13.23 -12.02
CA GLY A 219 11.79 12.80 -11.57
C GLY A 219 11.82 11.61 -10.62
N GLY A 220 12.81 10.73 -10.79
CA GLY A 220 13.00 9.52 -10.00
C GLY A 220 13.64 8.38 -10.78
N ALA A 221 13.41 8.31 -12.09
CA ALA A 221 13.93 7.26 -12.95
C ALA A 221 15.17 7.69 -13.72
N PHE A 222 16.12 6.77 -13.88
CA PHE A 222 17.32 6.94 -14.72
C PHE A 222 17.85 5.57 -15.16
N GLU A 223 18.35 5.47 -16.41
CA GLU A 223 18.86 4.21 -17.00
C GLU A 223 20.11 4.45 -17.84
N TRP A 224 21.12 3.59 -17.68
CA TRP A 224 22.33 3.62 -18.49
C TRP A 224 22.09 3.08 -19.90
N ALA A 225 22.61 3.78 -20.90
CA ALA A 225 22.79 3.22 -22.24
C ALA A 225 23.96 2.21 -22.27
N ASN A 226 23.95 1.31 -23.26
CA ASN A 226 24.87 0.18 -23.29
C ASN A 226 26.32 0.59 -23.62
N GLU A 227 26.54 1.78 -24.15
CA GLU A 227 27.90 2.33 -24.40
C GLU A 227 28.53 2.94 -23.14
N ASN A 228 27.84 2.92 -21.99
CA ASN A 228 28.32 3.27 -20.65
C ASN A 228 28.72 4.75 -20.44
N LYS A 229 28.27 5.66 -21.28
CA LYS A 229 28.55 7.12 -21.19
C LYS A 229 27.31 7.96 -21.17
N THR A 230 26.22 7.43 -21.69
CA THR A 230 24.92 8.13 -21.75
C THR A 230 23.98 7.57 -20.72
N ILE A 231 23.22 8.47 -20.11
CA ILE A 231 22.10 8.12 -19.21
C ILE A 231 20.83 8.79 -19.71
N LEU A 232 19.73 8.04 -19.74
CA LEU A 232 18.40 8.61 -19.86
C LEU A 232 17.82 8.84 -18.48
N TYR A 233 17.08 9.92 -18.31
CA TYR A 233 16.44 10.25 -17.03
C TYR A 233 15.15 11.02 -17.26
N ASP A 234 14.21 10.89 -16.31
CA ASP A 234 12.97 11.66 -16.33
C ASP A 234 13.09 12.96 -15.53
N THR A 235 12.18 13.91 -15.79
CA THR A 235 12.02 15.12 -14.96
C THR A 235 10.56 15.39 -14.67
N LYS A 236 10.35 16.15 -13.60
CA LYS A 236 9.02 16.62 -13.16
C LYS A 236 8.72 18.04 -13.56
N ASP A 237 7.46 18.32 -13.86
CA ASP A 237 6.95 19.66 -13.81
C ASP A 237 7.09 20.24 -12.39
N LYS A 238 7.53 21.49 -12.28
CA LYS A 238 7.88 22.10 -10.96
C LYS A 238 6.67 22.45 -10.10
N VAL A 239 5.50 22.61 -10.70
CA VAL A 239 4.26 22.98 -10.01
C VAL A 239 3.46 21.74 -9.67
N THR A 240 3.13 20.94 -10.68
CA THR A 240 2.26 19.75 -10.53
C THR A 240 3.00 18.53 -10.04
N LEU A 241 4.35 18.55 -10.00
CA LEU A 241 5.23 17.42 -9.67
C LEU A 241 5.01 16.19 -10.55
N ARG A 242 4.36 16.34 -11.71
CA ARG A 242 4.12 15.29 -12.68
C ARG A 242 5.40 14.99 -13.46
N ASN A 243 5.79 13.72 -13.55
CA ASN A 243 6.84 13.30 -14.47
C ASN A 243 6.31 13.47 -15.90
N ASP A 244 6.94 14.32 -16.69
CA ASP A 244 6.44 14.73 -18.01
C ASP A 244 7.45 14.65 -19.15
N LYS A 245 8.75 14.49 -18.83
CA LYS A 245 9.81 14.50 -19.85
C LYS A 245 10.86 13.42 -19.60
N ILE A 246 11.46 12.94 -20.69
CA ILE A 246 12.68 12.12 -20.70
C ILE A 246 13.79 12.86 -21.41
N TRP A 247 14.95 12.92 -20.80
CA TRP A 247 16.15 13.55 -21.28
C TRP A 247 17.26 12.55 -21.48
N ARG A 248 18.21 12.89 -22.35
CA ARG A 248 19.46 12.18 -22.55
C ARG A 248 20.63 13.06 -22.13
N HIS A 249 21.43 12.57 -21.20
CA HIS A 249 22.66 13.19 -20.71
C HIS A 249 23.89 12.37 -21.08
N VAL A 250 24.97 13.03 -21.48
CA VAL A 250 26.28 12.41 -21.70
C VAL A 250 27.20 12.78 -20.55
N ILE A 251 27.71 11.81 -19.81
CA ILE A 251 28.57 12.03 -18.64
C ILE A 251 29.79 12.89 -19.00
N GLY A 252 30.05 13.91 -18.16
CA GLY A 252 31.10 14.89 -18.34
C GLY A 252 30.70 16.12 -19.17
N THR A 253 29.42 16.20 -19.60
CA THR A 253 28.90 17.41 -20.28
C THR A 253 28.00 18.22 -19.34
N PRO A 254 27.92 19.55 -19.53
CA PRO A 254 26.96 20.34 -18.75
C PRO A 254 25.51 19.97 -19.05
N GLN A 255 24.64 19.88 -18.03
CA GLN A 255 23.20 19.53 -18.17
C GLN A 255 22.46 20.38 -19.22
N LYS A 256 22.85 21.65 -19.44
CA LYS A 256 22.24 22.50 -20.47
C LYS A 256 22.42 22.00 -21.92
N GLN A 257 23.27 21.00 -22.12
CA GLN A 257 23.49 20.32 -23.40
C GLN A 257 22.65 19.05 -23.53
N ASP A 258 21.86 18.70 -22.51
CA ASP A 258 21.01 17.53 -22.55
C ASP A 258 19.96 17.64 -23.63
N VAL A 259 19.63 16.52 -24.23
CA VAL A 259 18.69 16.43 -25.34
C VAL A 259 17.36 15.91 -24.81
N LEU A 260 16.28 16.67 -25.08
CA LEU A 260 14.93 16.22 -24.80
C LEU A 260 14.56 15.08 -25.78
N MET A 261 14.29 13.90 -25.23
CA MET A 261 13.97 12.68 -25.99
C MET A 261 12.46 12.44 -26.10
N PHE A 262 11.72 12.77 -25.05
CA PHE A 262 10.27 12.62 -25.00
C PHE A 262 9.64 13.69 -24.12
N HIS A 263 8.46 14.19 -24.51
CA HIS A 263 7.66 15.12 -23.71
C HIS A 263 6.19 14.76 -23.78
N GLU A 264 5.62 14.33 -22.64
CA GLU A 264 4.19 14.10 -22.49
C GLU A 264 3.45 15.42 -22.25
N LYS A 265 2.62 15.81 -23.18
CA LYS A 265 1.86 17.06 -23.14
C LYS A 265 0.48 16.92 -22.50
N ASP A 266 -0.03 15.70 -22.46
CA ASP A 266 -1.30 15.40 -21.79
C ASP A 266 -1.09 15.42 -20.27
N GLU A 267 -1.66 16.43 -19.60
CA GLU A 267 -1.48 16.65 -18.17
C GLU A 267 -2.13 15.55 -17.30
N THR A 268 -2.94 14.68 -17.89
CA THR A 268 -3.53 13.52 -17.21
C THR A 268 -2.61 12.30 -17.18
N GLN A 269 -1.46 12.35 -17.87
CA GLN A 269 -0.55 11.21 -18.02
C GLN A 269 0.80 11.47 -17.33
N TYR A 270 1.43 10.40 -16.86
CA TYR A 270 2.76 10.40 -16.24
C TYR A 270 3.74 9.63 -17.12
N VAL A 271 4.96 10.13 -17.22
CA VAL A 271 6.05 9.43 -17.89
C VAL A 271 6.81 8.57 -16.91
N ASN A 272 7.03 7.30 -17.26
CA ASN A 272 7.91 6.40 -16.55
C ASN A 272 8.99 5.89 -17.52
N LEU A 273 10.24 5.93 -17.09
CA LEU A 273 11.37 5.41 -17.82
C LEU A 273 11.81 4.06 -17.23
N GLY A 274 11.99 3.06 -18.09
CA GLY A 274 12.50 1.76 -17.71
C GLY A 274 13.41 1.18 -18.76
N LYS A 275 13.98 0.01 -18.47
CA LYS A 275 14.81 -0.75 -19.39
C LYS A 275 14.43 -2.23 -19.33
N SER A 276 14.43 -2.91 -20.50
CA SER A 276 14.11 -4.33 -20.57
C SER A 276 15.09 -5.18 -19.74
N LYS A 277 14.63 -6.34 -19.25
CA LYS A 277 15.49 -7.31 -18.54
C LYS A 277 16.66 -7.79 -19.41
N SER A 278 16.47 -7.83 -20.73
CA SER A 278 17.51 -8.13 -21.71
C SER A 278 18.57 -7.04 -21.85
N GLU A 279 18.38 -5.87 -21.21
CA GLU A 279 19.20 -4.65 -21.35
C GLU A 279 19.23 -4.07 -22.79
N GLN A 280 18.36 -4.55 -23.72
CA GLN A 280 18.40 -4.13 -25.12
C GLN A 280 17.57 -2.90 -25.43
N PHE A 281 16.50 -2.64 -24.66
CA PHE A 281 15.58 -1.54 -24.95
C PHE A 281 15.30 -0.67 -23.74
N PHE A 282 15.26 0.63 -23.96
CA PHE A 282 14.56 1.57 -23.07
C PHE A 282 13.08 1.56 -23.37
N PHE A 283 12.27 1.70 -22.34
CA PHE A 283 10.84 1.91 -22.44
C PHE A 283 10.46 3.27 -21.85
N ALA A 284 9.74 4.08 -22.62
CA ALA A 284 9.07 5.28 -22.17
C ALA A 284 7.56 4.98 -22.11
N ASN A 285 7.05 4.82 -20.89
CA ASN A 285 5.63 4.57 -20.67
C ASN A 285 4.95 5.88 -20.30
N SER A 286 4.07 6.37 -21.16
CA SER A 286 3.15 7.45 -20.83
C SER A 286 1.84 6.82 -20.36
N ALA A 287 1.54 6.92 -19.08
CA ALA A 287 0.49 6.14 -18.46
C ALA A 287 -0.19 6.85 -17.31
N TYR A 288 -1.49 6.64 -17.17
CA TYR A 288 -2.20 6.76 -15.91
C TYR A 288 -3.37 5.78 -15.85
N THR A 289 -3.49 5.06 -14.73
CA THR A 289 -4.45 3.98 -14.49
C THR A 289 -4.56 2.98 -15.65
N GLN A 290 -5.53 3.11 -16.55
CA GLN A 290 -5.86 2.13 -17.59
C GLN A 290 -5.51 2.59 -19.01
N THR A 291 -4.98 3.80 -19.15
CA THR A 291 -4.64 4.37 -20.45
C THR A 291 -3.12 4.47 -20.56
N VAL A 292 -2.54 3.69 -21.46
CA VAL A 292 -1.08 3.57 -21.59
C VAL A 292 -0.66 3.71 -23.06
N GLU A 293 0.43 4.44 -23.29
CA GLU A 293 1.20 4.43 -24.52
C GLU A 293 2.65 4.05 -24.20
N VAL A 294 3.17 3.01 -24.83
CA VAL A 294 4.56 2.59 -24.67
C VAL A 294 5.36 2.92 -25.91
N GLN A 295 6.50 3.54 -25.69
CA GLN A 295 7.52 3.76 -26.72
C GLN A 295 8.81 3.03 -26.32
N TYR A 296 9.55 2.56 -27.30
CA TYR A 296 10.80 1.86 -27.09
C TYR A 296 11.95 2.48 -27.89
N LEU A 297 13.16 2.35 -27.37
CA LEU A 297 14.40 2.82 -27.99
C LEU A 297 15.49 1.79 -27.77
N ASP A 298 16.26 1.47 -28.83
CA ASP A 298 17.44 0.58 -28.71
C ASP A 298 18.48 1.19 -27.75
N ALA A 299 18.76 0.48 -26.67
CA ALA A 299 19.71 0.93 -25.64
C ALA A 299 21.19 0.93 -26.13
N ASN A 300 21.48 0.29 -27.28
CA ASN A 300 22.78 0.36 -27.95
C ASN A 300 22.91 1.63 -28.82
N ASN A 301 21.78 2.28 -29.15
CA ASN A 301 21.74 3.52 -29.91
C ASN A 301 20.96 4.62 -29.18
N PRO A 302 21.49 5.18 -28.08
CA PRO A 302 20.77 6.18 -27.28
C PRO A 302 20.56 7.52 -28.01
N THR A 303 21.15 7.69 -29.21
CA THR A 303 20.94 8.87 -30.06
C THR A 303 19.77 8.72 -31.04
N GLY A 304 19.17 7.53 -31.11
CA GLY A 304 17.97 7.26 -31.88
C GLY A 304 16.72 7.96 -31.31
N ASN A 305 15.59 7.71 -31.93
CA ASN A 305 14.29 8.23 -31.50
C ASN A 305 13.47 7.10 -30.89
N PHE A 306 12.66 7.43 -29.89
CA PHE A 306 11.63 6.54 -29.38
C PHE A 306 10.62 6.17 -30.48
N GLN A 307 10.23 4.92 -30.55
CA GLN A 307 9.26 4.36 -31.49
C GLN A 307 8.01 3.94 -30.72
N THR A 308 6.85 4.42 -31.13
CA THR A 308 5.57 4.05 -30.51
C THR A 308 5.15 2.66 -30.95
N VAL A 309 4.87 1.77 -30.00
CA VAL A 309 4.30 0.43 -30.28
C VAL A 309 2.87 0.57 -30.78
N ARG A 310 2.07 1.35 -30.07
CA ARG A 310 0.70 1.66 -30.40
C ARG A 310 0.31 3.03 -29.85
N PRO A 311 -0.36 3.90 -30.64
CA PRO A 311 -0.91 5.15 -30.12
C PRO A 311 -1.89 4.93 -28.98
N ARG A 312 -1.96 5.91 -28.07
CA ARG A 312 -2.84 5.90 -26.92
C ARG A 312 -4.30 5.68 -27.32
N GLU A 313 -4.98 4.82 -26.61
CA GLU A 313 -6.42 4.64 -26.66
C GLU A 313 -6.97 4.63 -25.23
N LYS A 314 -8.07 5.33 -24.99
CA LYS A 314 -8.68 5.40 -23.66
C LYS A 314 -9.06 4.01 -23.15
N ASP A 315 -8.76 3.74 -21.89
CA ASP A 315 -9.02 2.47 -21.18
C ASP A 315 -8.33 1.25 -21.82
N PHE A 316 -7.30 1.49 -22.62
CA PHE A 316 -6.48 0.45 -23.20
C PHE A 316 -5.10 0.42 -22.51
N TYR A 317 -4.86 -0.69 -21.85
CA TYR A 317 -3.63 -0.93 -21.10
C TYR A 317 -2.75 -1.96 -21.81
N TYR A 318 -1.46 -1.69 -21.88
CA TYR A 318 -0.45 -2.67 -22.20
C TYR A 318 0.90 -2.29 -21.60
N ASP A 319 1.69 -3.28 -21.24
CA ASP A 319 3.11 -3.15 -20.89
C ASP A 319 3.95 -4.17 -21.65
N LEU A 320 5.25 -3.90 -21.73
CA LEU A 320 6.17 -4.63 -22.58
C LEU A 320 7.33 -5.20 -21.77
N GLU A 321 7.78 -6.40 -22.16
CA GLU A 321 9.09 -6.92 -21.85
C GLU A 321 9.71 -7.55 -23.11
N HIS A 322 11.04 -7.51 -23.23
CA HIS A 322 11.75 -8.07 -24.38
C HIS A 322 12.23 -9.49 -24.12
N TRP A 323 11.92 -10.41 -25.05
CA TRP A 323 12.35 -11.80 -25.01
C TRP A 323 12.74 -12.29 -26.41
N ASN A 324 14.02 -12.63 -26.60
CA ASN A 324 14.62 -13.00 -27.89
C ASN A 324 14.41 -11.93 -28.99
N ASP A 325 13.67 -12.23 -30.05
CA ASP A 325 13.32 -11.32 -31.15
C ASP A 325 11.92 -10.72 -31.04
N LYS A 326 11.29 -10.81 -29.85
CA LYS A 326 9.90 -10.44 -29.61
C LYS A 326 9.75 -9.51 -28.41
N PHE A 327 8.67 -8.74 -28.43
CA PHE A 327 8.07 -8.17 -27.23
C PHE A 327 6.99 -9.10 -26.71
N LEU A 328 7.01 -9.35 -25.41
CA LEU A 328 5.90 -9.91 -24.66
C LEU A 328 5.04 -8.76 -24.15
N ILE A 329 3.74 -8.87 -24.28
CA ILE A 329 2.80 -7.77 -24.14
C ILE A 329 1.68 -8.21 -23.21
N ARG A 330 1.68 -7.71 -21.95
CA ARG A 330 0.52 -7.89 -21.09
C ARG A 330 -0.50 -6.82 -21.42
N THR A 331 -1.76 -7.19 -21.66
CA THR A 331 -2.77 -6.26 -22.12
C THR A 331 -4.18 -6.62 -21.65
N ASN A 332 -5.03 -5.61 -21.51
CA ASN A 332 -6.47 -5.76 -21.27
C ASN A 332 -7.30 -5.87 -22.57
N TRP A 333 -6.67 -5.96 -23.74
CA TRP A 333 -7.37 -6.09 -25.02
C TRP A 333 -8.24 -7.36 -25.04
N ASP A 334 -9.56 -7.18 -25.10
CA ASP A 334 -10.57 -8.24 -24.96
C ASP A 334 -10.30 -9.20 -23.77
N ALA A 335 -9.73 -8.66 -22.68
CA ALA A 335 -9.22 -9.44 -21.57
C ALA A 335 -9.26 -8.62 -20.26
N LYS A 336 -10.41 -8.58 -19.60
CA LYS A 336 -10.60 -7.73 -18.40
C LYS A 336 -9.55 -8.00 -17.31
N ASN A 337 -9.23 -9.27 -17.04
CA ASN A 337 -8.20 -9.68 -16.09
C ASN A 337 -6.81 -9.83 -16.74
N PHE A 338 -6.59 -9.16 -17.85
CA PHE A 338 -5.38 -9.20 -18.67
C PHE A 338 -5.11 -10.56 -19.31
N ARG A 339 -4.29 -10.54 -20.34
CA ARG A 339 -3.67 -11.67 -21.03
C ARG A 339 -2.25 -11.31 -21.42
N LEU A 340 -1.43 -12.29 -21.72
CA LEU A 340 -0.10 -12.10 -22.27
C LEU A 340 -0.08 -12.45 -23.75
N MET A 341 0.45 -11.55 -24.55
CA MET A 341 0.62 -11.70 -26.00
C MET A 341 2.08 -11.54 -26.39
N GLU A 342 2.44 -11.85 -27.63
CA GLU A 342 3.76 -11.60 -28.20
C GLU A 342 3.65 -10.92 -29.56
N ALA A 343 4.65 -10.14 -29.94
CA ALA A 343 4.82 -9.60 -31.28
C ALA A 343 6.29 -9.49 -31.65
N PRO A 344 6.67 -9.61 -32.95
CA PRO A 344 8.05 -9.40 -33.38
C PRO A 344 8.53 -7.98 -33.06
N VAL A 345 9.75 -7.81 -32.62
CA VAL A 345 10.37 -6.48 -32.40
C VAL A 345 10.39 -5.68 -33.70
N SER A 346 10.57 -6.34 -34.86
CA SER A 346 10.58 -5.71 -36.17
C SER A 346 9.25 -5.10 -36.61
N ASP A 347 8.14 -5.57 -36.04
CA ASP A 347 6.80 -5.04 -36.29
C ASP A 347 5.90 -5.31 -35.08
N PRO A 348 5.98 -4.49 -34.02
CA PRO A 348 5.26 -4.73 -32.77
C PRO A 348 3.81 -4.25 -32.78
N ARG A 349 3.26 -3.87 -33.95
CA ARG A 349 1.90 -3.39 -34.10
C ARG A 349 0.88 -4.45 -33.70
N ARG A 350 -0.28 -4.01 -33.20
CA ARG A 350 -1.35 -4.87 -32.67
C ARG A 350 -1.81 -5.98 -33.64
N GLU A 351 -1.76 -5.75 -34.94
CA GLU A 351 -2.14 -6.73 -35.96
C GLU A 351 -1.28 -8.02 -35.89
N ASN A 352 -0.09 -7.93 -35.31
CA ASN A 352 0.86 -9.03 -35.16
C ASN A 352 0.83 -9.68 -33.76
N TRP A 353 -0.04 -9.21 -32.86
CA TRP A 353 -0.12 -9.75 -31.51
C TRP A 353 -0.74 -11.14 -31.51
N LYS A 354 -0.06 -12.09 -30.86
CA LYS A 354 -0.50 -13.49 -30.72
C LYS A 354 -0.54 -13.87 -29.25
N ASP A 355 -1.53 -14.67 -28.86
CA ASP A 355 -1.67 -15.15 -27.49
C ASP A 355 -0.48 -16.02 -27.05
N VAL A 356 0.02 -15.75 -25.87
CA VAL A 356 0.98 -16.55 -25.11
C VAL A 356 0.30 -17.17 -23.89
N LEU A 357 -0.44 -16.35 -23.12
CA LEU A 357 -1.26 -16.77 -22.00
C LEU A 357 -2.64 -16.10 -22.14
N SER A 358 -3.65 -16.90 -22.41
CA SER A 358 -5.01 -16.43 -22.68
C SER A 358 -5.67 -15.85 -21.42
N HIS A 359 -6.66 -14.97 -21.61
CA HIS A 359 -7.48 -14.42 -20.54
C HIS A 359 -8.20 -15.51 -19.73
N ARG A 360 -8.32 -15.27 -18.42
CA ARG A 360 -9.10 -16.11 -17.48
C ARG A 360 -9.99 -15.21 -16.63
N ASP A 361 -11.27 -15.52 -16.54
CA ASP A 361 -12.25 -14.69 -15.81
C ASP A 361 -12.02 -14.68 -14.30
N ASP A 362 -11.47 -15.75 -13.74
CA ASP A 362 -11.26 -15.97 -12.31
C ASP A 362 -9.82 -15.75 -11.84
N VAL A 363 -8.93 -15.31 -12.76
CA VAL A 363 -7.51 -15.06 -12.46
C VAL A 363 -7.08 -13.73 -13.05
N LEU A 364 -6.62 -12.83 -12.21
CA LEU A 364 -5.97 -11.60 -12.63
C LEU A 364 -4.50 -11.87 -12.94
N LEU A 365 -4.04 -11.48 -14.12
CA LEU A 365 -2.63 -11.47 -14.47
C LEU A 365 -2.00 -10.13 -14.05
N ASP A 366 -1.39 -10.09 -12.86
CA ASP A 366 -0.77 -8.85 -12.32
C ASP A 366 0.50 -8.45 -13.07
N GLY A 367 1.32 -9.44 -13.43
CA GLY A 367 2.59 -9.21 -14.08
C GLY A 367 3.27 -10.50 -14.51
N PHE A 368 4.45 -10.36 -15.09
CA PHE A 368 5.23 -11.50 -15.51
C PHE A 368 6.74 -11.22 -15.48
N THR A 369 7.52 -12.28 -15.41
CA THR A 369 8.99 -12.25 -15.47
C THR A 369 9.46 -13.30 -16.47
N VAL A 370 10.38 -12.92 -17.35
CA VAL A 370 10.90 -13.80 -18.40
C VAL A 370 12.27 -14.36 -18.02
N PHE A 371 12.45 -15.61 -18.39
CA PHE A 371 13.73 -16.32 -18.38
C PHE A 371 13.93 -16.97 -19.75
N LYS A 372 15.14 -17.42 -20.02
CA LYS A 372 15.45 -18.08 -21.30
C LYS A 372 14.49 -19.22 -21.60
N ASP A 373 14.30 -20.13 -20.64
CA ASP A 373 13.51 -21.35 -20.81
C ASP A 373 12.14 -21.31 -20.11
N TYR A 374 11.82 -20.25 -19.35
CA TYR A 374 10.62 -20.15 -18.53
C TYR A 374 9.96 -18.77 -18.62
N LEU A 375 8.65 -18.78 -18.49
CA LEU A 375 7.80 -17.63 -18.15
C LEU A 375 7.29 -17.82 -16.73
N VAL A 376 7.33 -16.80 -15.93
CA VAL A 376 6.72 -16.78 -14.59
C VAL A 376 5.71 -15.66 -14.55
N SER A 377 4.43 -15.99 -14.28
CA SER A 377 3.39 -14.97 -14.05
C SER A 377 3.12 -14.80 -12.57
N SER A 378 2.88 -13.54 -12.18
CA SER A 378 2.30 -13.16 -10.90
C SER A 378 0.82 -12.96 -11.10
N GLU A 379 0.01 -13.58 -10.26
CA GLU A 379 -1.44 -13.67 -10.47
C GLU A 379 -2.19 -13.48 -9.15
N HIS A 380 -3.45 -13.01 -9.22
CA HIS A 380 -4.40 -13.09 -8.10
C HIS A 380 -5.56 -14.00 -8.46
N LYS A 381 -5.94 -14.85 -7.51
CA LYS A 381 -7.11 -15.74 -7.62
C LYS A 381 -7.79 -15.89 -6.26
N GLY A 382 -9.09 -15.62 -6.21
CA GLY A 382 -9.86 -15.82 -5.00
C GLY A 382 -9.39 -14.98 -3.80
N GLY A 383 -8.80 -13.81 -4.05
CA GLY A 383 -8.31 -12.88 -3.03
C GLY A 383 -6.86 -13.11 -2.58
N LEU A 384 -6.12 -14.03 -3.21
CA LEU A 384 -4.74 -14.37 -2.83
C LEU A 384 -3.79 -14.31 -4.03
N SER A 385 -2.58 -13.81 -3.78
CA SER A 385 -1.49 -13.79 -4.76
C SER A 385 -0.96 -15.19 -5.05
N GLN A 386 -0.57 -15.46 -6.30
CA GLN A 386 -0.04 -16.75 -6.76
C GLN A 386 1.15 -16.55 -7.70
N ILE A 387 2.05 -17.52 -7.76
CA ILE A 387 3.15 -17.57 -8.73
C ILE A 387 2.96 -18.80 -9.61
N HIS A 388 2.85 -18.56 -10.91
CA HIS A 388 2.63 -19.58 -11.94
C HIS A 388 3.88 -19.69 -12.81
N VAL A 389 4.47 -20.87 -12.90
CA VAL A 389 5.69 -21.18 -13.68
C VAL A 389 5.31 -21.96 -14.92
N ILE A 390 5.75 -21.50 -16.09
CA ILE A 390 5.43 -22.08 -17.41
C ILE A 390 6.74 -22.32 -18.16
N GLN A 391 6.96 -23.51 -18.66
CA GLN A 391 8.11 -23.83 -19.50
C GLN A 391 7.82 -23.47 -20.97
N TRP A 392 8.76 -22.81 -21.64
CA TRP A 392 8.55 -22.38 -23.02
C TRP A 392 8.44 -23.54 -24.02
N ALA A 393 9.23 -24.60 -23.81
CA ALA A 393 9.41 -25.66 -24.81
C ALA A 393 8.15 -26.49 -25.06
N ASP A 394 7.47 -26.92 -23.99
CA ASP A 394 6.32 -27.84 -24.08
C ASP A 394 5.04 -27.26 -23.43
N LYS A 395 5.13 -26.03 -22.92
CA LYS A 395 4.06 -25.35 -22.19
C LYS A 395 3.63 -26.06 -20.90
N ALA A 396 4.46 -26.98 -20.38
CA ALA A 396 4.22 -27.56 -19.05
C ALA A 396 4.23 -26.44 -18.00
N ASP A 397 3.26 -26.48 -17.11
CA ASP A 397 3.06 -25.43 -16.13
C ASP A 397 2.75 -25.95 -14.72
N HIS A 398 2.92 -25.12 -13.74
CA HIS A 398 2.51 -25.39 -12.35
C HIS A 398 2.50 -24.13 -11.51
N TYR A 399 1.71 -24.16 -10.45
CA TYR A 399 1.72 -23.15 -9.39
C TYR A 399 2.66 -23.53 -8.26
N ILE A 400 3.25 -22.52 -7.60
CA ILE A 400 4.04 -22.73 -6.39
C ILE A 400 3.11 -22.83 -5.20
N GLU A 401 3.03 -24.01 -4.58
CA GLU A 401 2.23 -24.23 -3.36
C GLU A 401 2.87 -23.59 -2.13
N LEU A 402 2.09 -22.87 -1.32
CA LEU A 402 2.57 -22.08 -0.19
C LEU A 402 2.05 -22.53 1.18
N GLY A 403 0.94 -23.30 1.21
CA GLY A 403 0.52 -24.10 2.38
C GLY A 403 -0.10 -23.32 3.56
N GLU A 404 -0.49 -22.04 3.38
CA GLU A 404 -1.17 -21.24 4.40
C GLU A 404 -2.56 -20.81 3.91
N PRO A 405 -3.56 -20.60 4.80
CA PRO A 405 -4.92 -20.23 4.39
C PRO A 405 -5.02 -18.82 3.83
N THR A 406 -4.14 -17.92 4.27
CA THR A 406 -4.02 -16.54 3.80
C THR A 406 -2.55 -16.13 3.85
N TYR A 407 -2.07 -15.55 2.76
CA TYR A 407 -0.64 -15.27 2.57
C TYR A 407 -0.43 -14.22 1.48
N ALA A 408 0.80 -13.71 1.43
CA ALA A 408 1.34 -12.90 0.35
C ALA A 408 2.54 -13.62 -0.29
N CYS A 409 2.63 -13.60 -1.63
CA CYS A 409 3.81 -14.02 -2.34
C CYS A 409 4.12 -13.08 -3.51
N SER A 410 5.39 -12.96 -3.85
CA SER A 410 5.85 -12.14 -4.95
C SER A 410 7.14 -12.69 -5.55
N VAL A 411 7.32 -12.49 -6.84
CA VAL A 411 8.63 -12.69 -7.49
C VAL A 411 9.59 -11.65 -6.92
N ASP A 412 10.75 -12.11 -6.43
CA ASP A 412 11.80 -11.26 -5.86
C ASP A 412 12.82 -10.87 -6.96
N ASN A 413 13.97 -10.38 -6.60
CA ASN A 413 15.01 -9.91 -7.52
C ASN A 413 15.62 -11.05 -8.34
N ASN A 414 15.34 -11.10 -9.65
CA ASN A 414 15.78 -12.12 -10.60
C ASN A 414 16.44 -11.46 -11.81
N PRO A 415 17.64 -10.85 -11.69
CA PRO A 415 18.26 -10.12 -12.80
C PRO A 415 18.81 -11.06 -13.89
N GLU A 416 19.21 -12.28 -13.55
CA GLU A 416 19.75 -13.24 -14.50
C GLU A 416 18.69 -13.79 -15.44
N PHE A 417 18.97 -13.78 -16.74
CA PHE A 417 18.05 -14.28 -17.77
C PHE A 417 18.24 -15.80 -18.02
N ASP A 418 19.50 -16.27 -18.13
CA ASP A 418 19.84 -17.68 -18.40
C ASP A 418 20.02 -18.43 -17.09
N THR A 419 18.92 -18.69 -16.40
CA THR A 419 18.89 -19.45 -15.16
C THR A 419 17.60 -20.28 -15.05
N LYS A 420 17.67 -21.41 -14.32
CA LYS A 420 16.51 -22.22 -13.92
C LYS A 420 16.05 -21.88 -12.50
N THR A 421 16.68 -20.95 -11.84
CA THR A 421 16.36 -20.54 -10.47
C THR A 421 15.47 -19.32 -10.48
N LEU A 422 14.28 -19.46 -9.90
CA LEU A 422 13.37 -18.37 -9.58
C LEU A 422 13.54 -18.00 -8.10
N ARG A 423 13.87 -16.77 -7.80
CA ARG A 423 13.77 -16.24 -6.44
C ARG A 423 12.41 -15.62 -6.22
N TYR A 424 11.75 -16.03 -5.14
CA TYR A 424 10.48 -15.46 -4.71
C TYR A 424 10.48 -15.20 -3.21
N ALA A 425 9.62 -14.29 -2.77
CA ALA A 425 9.34 -14.04 -1.36
C ALA A 425 7.94 -14.55 -1.01
N PHE A 426 7.81 -15.10 0.19
CA PHE A 426 6.56 -15.57 0.77
C PHE A 426 6.44 -15.07 2.20
N SER A 427 5.23 -14.71 2.61
CA SER A 427 4.92 -14.44 4.03
C SER A 427 3.42 -14.67 4.29
N SER A 428 3.04 -14.75 5.57
CA SER A 428 1.65 -14.62 6.00
C SER A 428 1.57 -13.67 7.19
N MET A 429 0.38 -13.36 7.66
CA MET A 429 0.24 -12.48 8.83
C MET A 429 0.92 -13.02 10.09
N LYS A 430 1.27 -14.33 10.15
CA LYS A 430 2.03 -14.96 11.24
C LYS A 430 3.41 -15.47 10.85
N THR A 431 3.69 -15.68 9.56
CA THR A 431 4.96 -16.25 9.07
C THR A 431 5.85 -15.15 8.50
N PRO A 432 7.04 -14.91 9.07
CA PRO A 432 7.97 -13.89 8.61
C PRO A 432 8.34 -14.07 7.13
N THR A 433 8.64 -12.96 6.46
CA THR A 433 9.05 -12.98 5.06
C THR A 433 10.20 -13.96 4.85
N THR A 434 9.96 -14.91 3.98
CA THR A 434 10.88 -15.99 3.64
C THR A 434 11.27 -15.86 2.17
N VAL A 435 12.56 -15.70 1.90
CA VAL A 435 13.13 -15.66 0.55
C VAL A 435 13.56 -17.07 0.16
N VAL A 436 13.09 -17.52 -1.00
CA VAL A 436 13.29 -18.88 -1.50
C VAL A 436 13.87 -18.84 -2.89
N ASP A 437 14.93 -19.61 -3.14
CA ASP A 437 15.40 -19.95 -4.47
C ASP A 437 14.71 -21.25 -4.90
N TYR A 438 13.95 -21.18 -5.99
CA TYR A 438 13.14 -22.25 -6.51
C TYR A 438 13.68 -22.73 -7.85
N ASN A 439 14.04 -23.99 -7.94
CA ASN A 439 14.41 -24.58 -9.22
C ASN A 439 13.15 -24.90 -10.03
N MET A 440 12.93 -24.18 -11.12
CA MET A 440 11.73 -24.27 -11.96
C MET A 440 11.59 -25.63 -12.69
N GLU A 441 12.70 -26.36 -12.88
CA GLU A 441 12.71 -27.68 -13.51
C GLU A 441 12.38 -28.79 -12.51
N THR A 442 13.13 -28.83 -11.39
CA THR A 442 13.03 -29.90 -10.39
C THR A 442 11.99 -29.63 -9.30
N LYS A 443 11.46 -28.41 -9.23
CA LYS A 443 10.54 -27.91 -8.19
C LYS A 443 11.16 -27.89 -6.78
N PHE A 444 12.48 -28.00 -6.67
CA PHE A 444 13.19 -27.94 -5.40
C PHE A 444 13.17 -26.52 -4.83
N LYS A 445 12.86 -26.40 -3.54
CA LYS A 445 12.83 -25.14 -2.80
C LYS A 445 14.03 -25.07 -1.87
N GLU A 446 14.84 -24.03 -2.00
CA GLU A 446 15.93 -23.72 -1.07
C GLU A 446 15.59 -22.42 -0.32
N VAL A 447 15.38 -22.48 0.98
CA VAL A 447 15.16 -21.28 1.80
C VAL A 447 16.50 -20.55 1.96
N LYS A 448 16.56 -19.35 1.42
CA LYS A 448 17.78 -18.49 1.49
C LYS A 448 17.80 -17.64 2.73
N LYS A 449 16.61 -17.18 3.18
CA LYS A 449 16.50 -16.35 4.37
C LYS A 449 15.07 -16.38 4.90
N VAL A 450 14.94 -16.51 6.20
CA VAL A 450 13.74 -16.13 6.95
C VAL A 450 14.03 -14.80 7.63
N ALA A 451 13.23 -13.77 7.40
CA ALA A 451 13.44 -12.47 8.02
C ALA A 451 13.46 -12.61 9.55
N PRO A 452 14.54 -12.23 10.23
CA PRO A 452 14.67 -12.44 11.65
C PRO A 452 13.69 -11.54 12.43
N VAL A 453 13.04 -12.14 13.41
CA VAL A 453 12.23 -11.44 14.42
C VAL A 453 12.83 -11.79 15.76
N LEU A 454 13.54 -10.85 16.38
CA LEU A 454 14.20 -11.07 17.65
C LEU A 454 13.19 -11.07 18.80
N GLY A 455 13.65 -11.52 19.98
CA GLY A 455 12.80 -11.74 21.15
C GLY A 455 12.15 -13.12 21.12
N ASN A 456 11.07 -13.29 21.87
CA ASN A 456 10.40 -14.60 22.04
C ASN A 456 9.30 -14.86 21.00
N PHE A 457 9.45 -14.32 19.78
CA PHE A 457 8.49 -14.55 18.71
C PHE A 457 8.49 -16.02 18.28
N ASN A 458 7.31 -16.62 18.22
CA ASN A 458 7.09 -17.94 17.65
C ASN A 458 5.76 -17.92 16.87
N SER A 459 5.83 -18.15 15.57
CA SER A 459 4.66 -18.14 14.67
C SER A 459 3.57 -19.14 15.08
N SER A 460 3.95 -20.26 15.77
CA SER A 460 2.99 -21.26 16.25
C SER A 460 2.06 -20.75 17.36
N ASN A 461 2.38 -19.60 17.97
CA ASN A 461 1.53 -18.95 18.97
C ASN A 461 0.34 -18.19 18.36
N TYR A 462 0.28 -18.09 17.04
CA TYR A 462 -0.73 -17.32 16.32
C TYR A 462 -1.46 -18.20 15.32
N GLU A 463 -2.71 -17.83 15.03
CA GLU A 463 -3.56 -18.44 14.02
C GLU A 463 -3.96 -17.39 12.98
N THR A 464 -4.02 -17.82 11.71
CA THR A 464 -4.51 -17.01 10.59
C THR A 464 -5.78 -17.62 10.05
N GLU A 465 -6.73 -16.77 9.72
CA GLU A 465 -8.01 -17.16 9.10
C GLU A 465 -8.23 -16.34 7.83
N PHE A 466 -8.92 -16.93 6.84
CA PHE A 466 -9.41 -16.26 5.65
C PHE A 466 -10.93 -16.43 5.62
N VAL A 467 -11.65 -15.35 5.90
CA VAL A 467 -13.11 -15.37 6.07
C VAL A 467 -13.80 -14.41 5.11
N TRP A 468 -15.12 -14.53 4.98
CA TRP A 468 -15.88 -13.80 3.98
C TRP A 468 -17.07 -13.08 4.62
N ALA A 469 -17.04 -11.76 4.59
CA ALA A 469 -18.22 -10.95 4.89
C ALA A 469 -19.17 -10.95 3.68
N THR A 470 -20.46 -10.73 3.94
CA THR A 470 -21.45 -10.48 2.88
C THR A 470 -21.80 -9.01 2.92
N ALA A 471 -21.41 -8.28 1.89
CA ALA A 471 -21.77 -6.87 1.73
C ALA A 471 -23.29 -6.72 1.56
N ARG A 472 -23.82 -5.53 1.80
CA ARG A 472 -25.26 -5.18 1.73
C ARG A 472 -25.88 -5.40 0.35
N ASP A 473 -25.06 -5.42 -0.70
CA ASP A 473 -25.44 -5.74 -2.08
C ASP A 473 -25.30 -7.23 -2.43
N GLY A 474 -24.93 -8.08 -1.45
CA GLY A 474 -24.76 -9.52 -1.59
C GLY A 474 -23.38 -9.98 -2.03
N VAL A 475 -22.46 -9.08 -2.36
CA VAL A 475 -21.09 -9.40 -2.74
C VAL A 475 -20.32 -10.00 -1.56
N LYS A 476 -19.47 -10.99 -1.82
CA LYS A 476 -18.59 -11.60 -0.81
C LYS A 476 -17.27 -10.85 -0.76
N VAL A 477 -16.94 -10.27 0.40
CA VAL A 477 -15.71 -9.52 0.64
C VAL A 477 -14.77 -10.33 1.52
N PRO A 478 -13.55 -10.66 1.05
CA PRO A 478 -12.59 -11.43 1.86
C PRO A 478 -12.00 -10.60 2.98
N ILE A 479 -11.69 -11.27 4.10
CA ILE A 479 -11.00 -10.69 5.25
C ILE A 479 -9.90 -11.66 5.67
N SER A 480 -8.67 -11.18 5.74
CA SER A 480 -7.54 -11.90 6.33
C SER A 480 -7.40 -11.53 7.80
N LEU A 481 -7.27 -12.52 8.66
CA LEU A 481 -7.21 -12.35 10.11
C LEU A 481 -5.96 -13.01 10.68
N VAL A 482 -5.41 -12.42 11.73
CA VAL A 482 -4.45 -13.07 12.63
C VAL A 482 -4.74 -12.70 14.08
N HIS A 483 -4.64 -13.69 14.96
CA HIS A 483 -4.80 -13.50 16.39
C HIS A 483 -3.96 -14.53 17.18
N LYS A 484 -3.83 -14.33 18.48
CA LYS A 484 -3.16 -15.28 19.36
C LYS A 484 -3.97 -16.58 19.42
N LYS A 485 -3.28 -17.72 19.38
CA LYS A 485 -3.90 -19.03 19.46
C LYS A 485 -4.71 -19.19 20.73
N GLY A 486 -5.95 -19.69 20.59
CA GLY A 486 -6.87 -19.88 21.69
C GLY A 486 -7.50 -18.57 22.23
N LEU A 487 -7.43 -17.47 21.50
CA LEU A 487 -8.13 -16.24 21.86
C LEU A 487 -9.65 -16.49 21.86
N PRO A 488 -10.38 -16.13 22.94
CA PRO A 488 -11.84 -16.32 23.00
C PRO A 488 -12.55 -15.54 21.88
N ARG A 489 -13.49 -16.20 21.20
CA ARG A 489 -14.36 -15.59 20.19
C ARG A 489 -15.71 -15.23 20.81
N ASP A 490 -15.68 -14.25 21.72
CA ASP A 490 -16.83 -13.82 22.52
C ASP A 490 -17.14 -12.32 22.42
N GLY A 491 -16.37 -11.59 21.60
CA GLY A 491 -16.47 -10.15 21.38
C GLY A 491 -15.63 -9.32 22.37
N SER A 492 -14.90 -9.95 23.27
CA SER A 492 -14.08 -9.24 24.27
C SER A 492 -12.72 -8.76 23.75
N ALA A 493 -12.22 -9.33 22.66
CA ALA A 493 -10.94 -8.95 22.08
C ALA A 493 -11.02 -7.61 21.38
N PRO A 494 -10.03 -6.70 21.55
CA PRO A 494 -9.90 -5.54 20.69
C PRO A 494 -9.50 -5.97 19.28
N CYS A 495 -9.97 -5.26 18.27
CA CYS A 495 -9.63 -5.53 16.88
C CYS A 495 -9.01 -4.31 16.22
N HIS A 496 -7.95 -4.51 15.45
CA HIS A 496 -7.35 -3.52 14.59
C HIS A 496 -7.61 -3.91 13.12
N LEU A 497 -8.54 -3.20 12.48
CA LEU A 497 -8.95 -3.43 11.10
C LEU A 497 -8.32 -2.41 10.16
N THR A 498 -7.72 -2.88 9.06
CA THR A 498 -7.11 -2.04 8.03
C THR A 498 -7.67 -2.35 6.65
N ALA A 499 -7.68 -1.36 5.76
CA ALA A 499 -7.96 -1.51 4.35
C ALA A 499 -7.39 -0.31 3.55
N TYR A 500 -7.41 -0.42 2.22
CA TYR A 500 -7.02 0.67 1.32
C TYR A 500 -8.12 1.01 0.30
N GLY A 501 -8.42 0.10 -0.63
CA GLY A 501 -9.58 0.15 -1.52
C GLY A 501 -9.50 1.21 -2.61
N SER A 502 -8.34 1.46 -3.22
CA SER A 502 -8.16 2.43 -4.30
C SER A 502 -7.01 2.03 -5.23
N TYR A 503 -7.01 2.58 -6.45
CA TYR A 503 -5.97 2.39 -7.47
C TYR A 503 -5.76 0.95 -7.92
N GLY A 504 -6.66 0.03 -7.59
CA GLY A 504 -6.45 -1.39 -7.80
C GLY A 504 -5.32 -1.97 -6.93
N PHE A 505 -4.91 -1.28 -5.88
CA PHE A 505 -3.87 -1.78 -4.98
C PHE A 505 -4.38 -2.96 -4.15
N SER A 506 -3.84 -4.14 -4.39
CA SER A 506 -4.10 -5.35 -3.58
C SER A 506 -3.37 -5.25 -2.24
N TYR A 507 -4.12 -5.26 -1.15
CA TYR A 507 -3.54 -5.21 0.20
C TYR A 507 -3.28 -6.63 0.71
N ASP A 508 -2.24 -7.27 0.19
CA ASP A 508 -1.89 -8.65 0.49
C ASP A 508 -1.55 -8.87 1.98
N PRO A 509 -1.97 -10.02 2.56
CA PRO A 509 -1.84 -10.32 3.99
C PRO A 509 -0.43 -10.81 4.36
N GLY A 510 0.56 -9.95 4.19
CA GLY A 510 1.94 -10.22 4.52
C GLY A 510 2.27 -10.07 6.01
N PHE A 511 3.46 -10.53 6.39
CA PHE A 511 3.97 -10.40 7.75
C PHE A 511 4.31 -8.96 8.11
N ASN A 512 3.80 -8.53 9.25
CA ASN A 512 4.17 -7.25 9.84
C ASN A 512 4.57 -7.45 11.32
N ARG A 513 5.88 -7.39 11.60
CA ARG A 513 6.42 -7.63 12.96
C ARG A 513 5.92 -6.62 13.99
N ASP A 514 5.54 -5.40 13.56
CA ASP A 514 5.04 -4.37 14.48
C ASP A 514 3.71 -4.81 15.11
N LYS A 515 2.88 -5.56 14.36
CA LYS A 515 1.59 -6.07 14.83
C LYS A 515 1.72 -7.09 15.98
N ILE A 516 2.90 -7.70 16.17
CA ILE A 516 3.16 -8.61 17.29
C ILE A 516 2.87 -7.93 18.64
N SER A 517 3.18 -6.64 18.78
CA SER A 517 2.88 -5.87 19.99
C SER A 517 1.38 -5.81 20.32
N LEU A 518 0.53 -5.77 19.28
CA LEU A 518 -0.92 -5.84 19.43
C LEU A 518 -1.38 -7.27 19.73
N LEU A 519 -0.90 -8.24 18.94
CA LEU A 519 -1.25 -9.66 19.08
C LEU A 519 -0.92 -10.21 20.48
N ASP A 520 0.24 -9.87 21.02
CA ASP A 520 0.66 -10.30 22.36
C ASP A 520 -0.22 -9.71 23.47
N ARG A 521 -0.93 -8.62 23.17
CA ARG A 521 -1.90 -7.98 24.07
C ARG A 521 -3.35 -8.36 23.78
N GLY A 522 -3.56 -9.43 23.00
CA GLY A 522 -4.87 -10.00 22.74
C GLY A 522 -5.69 -9.31 21.67
N PHE A 523 -5.08 -8.49 20.82
CA PHE A 523 -5.77 -7.94 19.65
C PHE A 523 -5.96 -9.00 18.58
N VAL A 524 -7.09 -8.90 17.88
CA VAL A 524 -7.27 -9.43 16.53
C VAL A 524 -6.74 -8.38 15.55
N VAL A 525 -5.94 -8.78 14.58
CA VAL A 525 -5.49 -7.91 13.48
C VAL A 525 -6.15 -8.40 12.19
N ALA A 526 -6.80 -7.49 11.47
CA ALA A 526 -7.60 -7.81 10.30
C ALA A 526 -7.25 -6.90 9.12
N ILE A 527 -7.33 -7.45 7.91
CA ILE A 527 -7.25 -6.75 6.63
C ILE A 527 -8.53 -7.06 5.86
N ALA A 528 -9.32 -6.04 5.52
CA ALA A 528 -10.47 -6.19 4.65
C ALA A 528 -10.06 -5.92 3.20
N HIS A 529 -10.26 -6.90 2.31
CA HIS A 529 -9.91 -6.82 0.89
C HIS A 529 -11.10 -6.26 0.10
N ILE A 530 -11.35 -4.97 0.31
CA ILE A 530 -12.54 -4.26 -0.18
C ILE A 530 -12.44 -3.87 -1.65
N ARG A 531 -13.58 -3.63 -2.30
CA ARG A 531 -13.63 -3.09 -3.67
C ARG A 531 -12.84 -1.79 -3.80
N GLY A 532 -12.21 -1.60 -4.97
CA GLY A 532 -11.22 -0.56 -5.24
C GLY A 532 -9.79 -1.07 -5.21
N GLY A 533 -9.53 -2.26 -4.59
CA GLY A 533 -8.37 -3.11 -4.84
C GLY A 533 -8.55 -4.03 -6.04
N MET A 534 -7.60 -4.93 -6.30
CA MET A 534 -7.67 -5.94 -7.39
C MET A 534 -7.57 -7.39 -6.87
N GLU A 535 -7.68 -7.64 -5.57
CA GLU A 535 -7.53 -8.97 -4.98
C GLU A 535 -8.47 -10.01 -5.60
N MET A 536 -9.66 -9.57 -6.03
CA MET A 536 -10.67 -10.41 -6.68
C MET A 536 -10.74 -10.20 -8.21
N GLY A 537 -9.69 -9.65 -8.82
CA GLY A 537 -9.61 -9.35 -10.23
C GLY A 537 -9.94 -7.90 -10.57
N TYR A 538 -9.81 -7.55 -11.85
CA TYR A 538 -9.91 -6.16 -12.30
C TYR A 538 -11.30 -5.53 -12.09
N LYS A 539 -12.37 -6.33 -12.20
CA LYS A 539 -13.72 -5.86 -11.90
C LYS A 539 -13.88 -5.38 -10.46
N TRP A 540 -13.11 -5.94 -9.51
CA TRP A 540 -13.11 -5.53 -8.12
C TRP A 540 -12.65 -4.08 -7.95
N TYR A 541 -11.67 -3.68 -8.76
CA TYR A 541 -11.23 -2.30 -8.86
C TYR A 541 -12.28 -1.37 -9.47
N GLU A 542 -12.85 -1.75 -10.62
CA GLU A 542 -13.87 -0.94 -11.30
C GLU A 542 -15.10 -0.70 -10.42
N ASP A 543 -15.52 -1.70 -9.65
CA ASP A 543 -16.68 -1.62 -8.75
C ASP A 543 -16.40 -0.79 -7.48
N GLY A 544 -15.18 -0.26 -7.28
CA GLY A 544 -14.79 0.58 -6.15
C GLY A 544 -14.16 1.92 -6.52
N LYS A 545 -14.29 2.38 -7.77
CA LYS A 545 -13.75 3.67 -8.22
C LYS A 545 -14.79 4.54 -8.92
N MET A 546 -14.45 5.79 -9.21
CA MET A 546 -15.32 6.72 -9.93
C MET A 546 -16.74 6.74 -9.34
N LEU A 547 -17.77 6.56 -10.15
CA LEU A 547 -19.17 6.54 -9.76
C LEU A 547 -19.58 5.29 -8.93
N HIS A 548 -18.63 4.43 -8.58
CA HIS A 548 -18.83 3.26 -7.74
C HIS A 548 -18.08 3.34 -6.40
N LYS A 549 -17.37 4.46 -6.12
CA LYS A 549 -16.51 4.61 -4.95
C LYS A 549 -17.18 4.33 -3.60
N ILE A 550 -18.46 4.60 -3.46
CA ILE A 550 -19.24 4.33 -2.22
C ILE A 550 -19.24 2.83 -1.86
N ASN A 551 -19.07 1.92 -2.83
CA ASN A 551 -18.97 0.49 -2.57
C ASN A 551 -17.76 0.16 -1.68
N THR A 552 -16.62 0.85 -1.88
CA THR A 552 -15.43 0.71 -1.03
C THR A 552 -15.76 0.96 0.44
N PHE A 553 -16.50 2.03 0.72
CA PHE A 553 -16.86 2.43 2.08
C PHE A 553 -17.88 1.45 2.69
N ASN A 554 -18.85 1.04 1.89
CA ASN A 554 -19.85 0.07 2.29
C ASN A 554 -19.24 -1.28 2.62
N ASP A 555 -18.32 -1.79 1.78
CA ASP A 555 -17.62 -3.04 2.02
C ASP A 555 -16.87 -3.03 3.34
N PHE A 556 -16.16 -1.92 3.65
CA PHE A 556 -15.43 -1.78 4.90
C PHE A 556 -16.37 -1.79 6.12
N LEU A 557 -17.49 -1.08 6.04
CA LEU A 557 -18.51 -1.07 7.09
C LEU A 557 -19.14 -2.47 7.27
N ASP A 558 -19.46 -3.16 6.19
CA ASP A 558 -20.05 -4.49 6.23
C ASP A 558 -19.05 -5.55 6.75
N CYS A 559 -17.75 -5.41 6.45
CA CYS A 559 -16.69 -6.19 7.08
C CYS A 559 -16.57 -5.90 8.57
N SER A 560 -16.70 -4.65 8.98
CA SER A 560 -16.68 -4.24 10.39
C SER A 560 -17.86 -4.83 11.16
N ASP A 561 -19.09 -4.72 10.61
CA ASP A 561 -20.30 -5.31 11.17
C ASP A 561 -20.19 -6.86 11.24
N PHE A 562 -19.58 -7.51 10.23
CA PHE A 562 -19.30 -8.94 10.24
C PHE A 562 -18.38 -9.34 11.42
N LEU A 563 -17.28 -8.63 11.63
CA LEU A 563 -16.34 -8.92 12.73
C LEU A 563 -17.00 -8.78 14.10
N VAL A 564 -17.87 -7.79 14.27
CA VAL A 564 -18.66 -7.60 15.50
C VAL A 564 -19.70 -8.71 15.66
N LYS A 565 -20.48 -9.02 14.61
CA LYS A 565 -21.50 -10.05 14.61
C LYS A 565 -20.94 -11.43 14.90
N GLU A 566 -19.80 -11.77 14.29
CA GLU A 566 -19.12 -13.04 14.47
C GLU A 566 -18.27 -13.09 15.76
N LYS A 567 -18.34 -12.05 16.59
CA LYS A 567 -17.70 -11.94 17.90
C LYS A 567 -16.17 -12.02 17.89
N TYR A 568 -15.55 -11.59 16.79
CA TYR A 568 -14.12 -11.31 16.81
C TYR A 568 -13.77 -10.11 17.68
N THR A 569 -14.73 -9.17 17.81
CA THR A 569 -14.62 -7.94 18.59
C THR A 569 -16.00 -7.39 18.90
N SER A 570 -16.06 -6.19 19.49
CA SER A 570 -17.29 -5.39 19.69
C SER A 570 -17.02 -3.93 19.26
N ALA A 571 -18.06 -3.15 18.99
CA ALA A 571 -17.95 -1.77 18.51
C ALA A 571 -17.11 -0.87 19.45
N ASP A 572 -17.20 -1.10 20.77
CA ASP A 572 -16.44 -0.39 21.79
C ASP A 572 -14.95 -0.84 21.91
N ARG A 573 -14.51 -1.76 21.05
CA ARG A 573 -13.16 -2.33 20.97
C ARG A 573 -12.62 -2.41 19.54
N LEU A 574 -13.39 -2.00 18.54
CA LEU A 574 -12.98 -2.02 17.14
C LEU A 574 -12.26 -0.72 16.79
N PHE A 575 -11.05 -0.84 16.31
CA PHE A 575 -10.22 0.24 15.77
C PHE A 575 -10.08 0.08 14.27
N ALA A 576 -10.14 1.20 13.54
CA ALA A 576 -9.89 1.25 12.11
C ALA A 576 -8.62 2.09 11.82
N GLU A 577 -7.84 1.68 10.84
CA GLU A 577 -6.68 2.45 10.34
C GLU A 577 -6.68 2.50 8.82
N GLY A 578 -6.45 3.70 8.25
CA GLY A 578 -6.23 3.90 6.83
C GLY A 578 -5.35 5.13 6.56
N ARG A 579 -4.55 5.07 5.48
CA ARG A 579 -3.61 6.14 5.11
C ARG A 579 -3.82 6.54 3.67
N SER A 580 -3.55 7.82 3.32
CA SER A 580 -3.68 8.35 1.95
C SER A 580 -5.13 8.19 1.43
N ALA A 581 -5.34 7.49 0.33
CA ALA A 581 -6.68 7.10 -0.13
C ALA A 581 -7.42 6.19 0.88
N GLY A 582 -6.71 5.36 1.66
CA GLY A 582 -7.28 4.69 2.83
C GLY A 582 -7.68 5.68 3.94
N GLY A 583 -7.09 6.88 3.98
CA GLY A 583 -7.53 7.99 4.83
C GLY A 583 -8.84 8.62 4.35
N LEU A 584 -9.10 8.67 3.04
CA LEU A 584 -10.44 8.99 2.51
C LEU A 584 -11.47 7.98 3.01
N LEU A 585 -11.15 6.68 2.93
CA LEU A 585 -11.99 5.62 3.49
C LEU A 585 -12.31 5.91 4.96
N MET A 586 -11.29 6.21 5.79
CA MET A 586 -11.49 6.51 7.21
C MET A 586 -12.36 7.74 7.45
N GLY A 587 -12.16 8.81 6.68
CA GLY A 587 -13.00 10.01 6.77
C GLY A 587 -14.46 9.75 6.38
N ALA A 588 -14.68 8.97 5.32
CA ALA A 588 -16.02 8.60 4.86
C ALA A 588 -16.77 7.74 5.89
N VAL A 589 -16.15 6.67 6.41
CA VAL A 589 -16.79 5.79 7.39
C VAL A 589 -17.00 6.47 8.74
N THR A 590 -16.14 7.44 9.10
CA THR A 590 -16.35 8.32 10.26
C THR A 590 -17.67 9.10 10.16
N ASN A 591 -17.99 9.62 8.97
CA ASN A 591 -19.24 10.32 8.73
C ASN A 591 -20.46 9.38 8.62
N MET A 592 -20.26 8.19 8.04
CA MET A 592 -21.34 7.24 7.75
C MET A 592 -21.78 6.43 8.97
N ARG A 593 -20.85 5.98 9.80
CA ARG A 593 -21.08 5.11 10.97
C ARG A 593 -20.17 5.50 12.15
N PRO A 594 -20.39 6.70 12.73
CA PRO A 594 -19.58 7.18 13.86
C PRO A 594 -19.73 6.32 15.13
N ASP A 595 -20.77 5.50 15.20
CA ASP A 595 -21.11 4.60 16.31
C ASP A 595 -20.33 3.28 16.31
N LEU A 596 -19.73 2.90 15.18
CA LEU A 596 -19.21 1.54 14.97
C LEU A 596 -17.78 1.34 15.50
N PHE A 597 -17.03 2.43 15.71
CA PHE A 597 -15.61 2.35 16.04
C PHE A 597 -15.29 2.97 17.41
N LYS A 598 -14.48 2.28 18.21
CA LYS A 598 -13.86 2.84 19.41
C LYS A 598 -12.92 3.98 19.07
N GLY A 599 -12.17 3.82 18.00
CA GLY A 599 -11.24 4.83 17.52
C GLY A 599 -10.82 4.60 16.09
N ILE A 600 -10.49 5.68 15.38
CA ILE A 600 -10.01 5.66 14.01
C ILE A 600 -8.66 6.39 13.93
N ILE A 601 -7.68 5.74 13.31
CA ILE A 601 -6.40 6.33 12.97
C ILE A 601 -6.42 6.64 11.48
N THR A 602 -6.19 7.89 11.13
CA THR A 602 -6.08 8.30 9.73
C THR A 602 -4.77 9.02 9.47
N GLY A 603 -3.96 8.47 8.57
CA GLY A 603 -2.66 9.01 8.22
C GLY A 603 -2.66 9.67 6.85
N VAL A 604 -2.08 10.88 6.73
CA VAL A 604 -1.95 11.64 5.48
C VAL A 604 -3.23 11.57 4.63
N PRO A 605 -4.43 11.84 5.21
CA PRO A 605 -5.70 11.44 4.62
C PRO A 605 -6.16 12.39 3.51
N PHE A 606 -6.63 11.82 2.41
CA PHE A 606 -7.31 12.51 1.31
C PHE A 606 -8.77 12.77 1.68
N VAL A 607 -9.05 13.89 2.37
CA VAL A 607 -10.37 14.14 2.98
C VAL A 607 -11.13 15.35 2.43
N ASP A 608 -10.50 16.17 1.60
CA ASP A 608 -11.12 17.33 0.94
C ASP A 608 -11.19 17.14 -0.57
N VAL A 609 -11.85 16.06 -0.97
CA VAL A 609 -11.86 15.52 -2.34
C VAL A 609 -12.28 16.58 -3.35
N VAL A 610 -13.39 17.28 -3.10
CA VAL A 610 -13.95 18.23 -4.07
C VAL A 610 -13.03 19.45 -4.26
N THR A 611 -12.42 19.96 -3.20
CA THR A 611 -11.52 21.12 -3.31
C THR A 611 -10.25 20.74 -4.05
N THR A 612 -9.62 19.63 -3.66
CA THR A 612 -8.37 19.16 -4.29
C THR A 612 -8.59 18.81 -5.76
N MET A 613 -9.65 18.06 -6.09
CA MET A 613 -9.94 17.70 -7.48
C MET A 613 -10.37 18.89 -8.36
N SER A 614 -10.80 19.99 -7.76
CA SER A 614 -11.19 21.22 -8.50
C SER A 614 -10.01 22.17 -8.77
N ASP A 615 -8.82 21.88 -8.27
CA ASP A 615 -7.64 22.74 -8.46
C ASP A 615 -6.50 21.96 -9.16
N PRO A 616 -6.36 22.10 -10.49
CA PRO A 616 -5.33 21.40 -11.26
C PRO A 616 -3.89 21.83 -10.91
N SER A 617 -3.70 22.90 -10.15
CA SER A 617 -2.37 23.33 -9.67
C SER A 617 -1.87 22.52 -8.47
N ILE A 618 -2.78 21.81 -7.77
CA ILE A 618 -2.38 20.91 -6.70
C ILE A 618 -1.69 19.68 -7.31
N PRO A 619 -0.52 19.28 -6.80
CA PRO A 619 0.20 18.11 -7.30
C PRO A 619 -0.69 16.87 -7.44
N LEU A 620 -0.51 16.14 -8.53
CA LEU A 620 -1.19 14.89 -8.91
C LEU A 620 -2.65 15.05 -9.39
N THR A 621 -3.36 16.13 -9.08
CA THR A 621 -4.81 16.29 -9.32
C THR A 621 -5.26 15.90 -10.73
N THR A 622 -4.58 16.36 -11.77
CA THR A 622 -5.01 16.10 -13.17
C THR A 622 -4.94 14.61 -13.53
N GLY A 623 -3.96 13.89 -13.02
CA GLY A 623 -3.85 12.45 -13.18
C GLY A 623 -4.95 11.69 -12.42
N GLU A 624 -5.40 12.20 -11.27
CA GLU A 624 -6.36 11.53 -10.39
C GLU A 624 -7.82 11.52 -10.92
N TYR A 625 -8.11 12.24 -12.03
CA TYR A 625 -9.47 12.30 -12.58
C TYR A 625 -10.05 10.95 -12.99
N THR A 626 -9.22 9.97 -13.32
CA THR A 626 -9.69 8.62 -13.69
C THR A 626 -9.89 7.70 -12.49
N GLU A 627 -9.48 8.11 -11.30
CA GLU A 627 -9.74 7.39 -10.04
C GLU A 627 -10.95 7.96 -9.30
N TRP A 628 -11.02 9.29 -9.17
CA TRP A 628 -12.03 9.96 -8.35
C TRP A 628 -13.16 10.59 -9.15
N GLY A 629 -12.87 11.07 -10.36
CA GLY A 629 -13.74 11.84 -11.23
C GLY A 629 -13.19 13.23 -11.55
N ASN A 630 -13.63 13.78 -12.68
CA ASN A 630 -13.29 15.14 -13.10
C ASN A 630 -14.42 16.11 -12.72
N PRO A 631 -14.17 17.10 -11.84
CA PRO A 631 -15.21 18.07 -11.45
C PRO A 631 -15.72 18.95 -12.58
N ALA A 632 -15.06 18.98 -13.75
CA ALA A 632 -15.61 19.57 -14.96
C ALA A 632 -16.80 18.76 -15.55
N ASN A 633 -17.02 17.53 -15.09
CA ASN A 633 -18.21 16.73 -15.37
C ASN A 633 -19.17 16.83 -14.17
N LYS A 634 -20.38 17.33 -14.41
CA LYS A 634 -21.37 17.55 -13.34
C LYS A 634 -21.72 16.28 -12.57
N VAL A 635 -21.87 15.16 -13.26
CA VAL A 635 -22.24 13.88 -12.64
C VAL A 635 -21.14 13.42 -11.69
N GLU A 636 -19.88 13.54 -12.13
CA GLU A 636 -18.71 13.15 -11.32
C GLU A 636 -18.48 14.13 -10.15
N TYR A 637 -18.67 15.44 -10.38
CA TYR A 637 -18.65 16.44 -9.32
C TYR A 637 -19.67 16.15 -8.22
N ASP A 638 -20.93 15.95 -8.61
CA ASP A 638 -22.03 15.68 -7.66
C ASP A 638 -21.76 14.37 -6.87
N TYR A 639 -21.20 13.36 -7.55
CA TYR A 639 -20.89 12.09 -6.92
C TYR A 639 -19.73 12.23 -5.92
N MET A 640 -18.60 12.89 -6.31
CA MET A 640 -17.51 13.19 -5.38
C MET A 640 -17.99 13.97 -4.15
N LYS A 641 -18.83 14.99 -4.36
CA LYS A 641 -19.41 15.78 -3.28
C LYS A 641 -20.26 14.94 -2.33
N SER A 642 -20.94 13.90 -2.84
CA SER A 642 -21.81 13.04 -2.02
C SER A 642 -21.05 12.24 -0.97
N TYR A 643 -19.74 11.99 -1.15
CA TYR A 643 -18.94 11.20 -0.21
C TYR A 643 -17.72 11.95 0.37
N SER A 644 -17.33 13.09 -0.20
CA SER A 644 -16.17 13.86 0.28
C SER A 644 -16.26 14.09 1.79
N PRO A 645 -15.31 13.59 2.60
CA PRO A 645 -15.42 13.67 4.06
C PRO A 645 -15.59 15.10 4.58
N TYR A 646 -14.81 16.04 4.05
CA TYR A 646 -14.87 17.45 4.46
C TYR A 646 -16.24 18.09 4.19
N ASP A 647 -16.88 17.75 3.08
CA ASP A 647 -18.17 18.32 2.65
C ASP A 647 -19.37 17.66 3.36
N ASN A 648 -19.22 16.45 3.90
CA ASN A 648 -20.29 15.66 4.50
C ASN A 648 -20.29 15.61 6.03
N MET A 649 -19.44 16.40 6.70
CA MET A 649 -19.47 16.53 8.15
C MET A 649 -20.76 17.13 8.63
N LYS A 650 -21.31 16.59 9.73
CA LYS A 650 -22.53 17.05 10.37
C LYS A 650 -22.29 17.31 11.85
N LYS A 651 -23.10 18.20 12.45
CA LYS A 651 -23.11 18.35 13.89
C LYS A 651 -23.55 17.05 14.55
N GLY A 652 -22.73 16.48 15.44
CA GLY A 652 -23.04 15.19 16.06
C GLY A 652 -21.87 14.59 16.84
N ASN A 653 -22.06 13.33 17.22
CA ASN A 653 -21.07 12.54 17.91
C ASN A 653 -20.16 11.84 16.90
N TYR A 654 -18.86 11.75 17.23
CA TYR A 654 -17.82 11.13 16.42
C TYR A 654 -17.00 10.15 17.26
N PRO A 655 -16.36 9.13 16.65
CA PRO A 655 -15.46 8.26 17.39
C PRO A 655 -14.22 9.02 17.88
N ASN A 656 -13.37 8.38 18.68
CA ASN A 656 -12.05 8.93 18.95
C ASN A 656 -11.24 8.93 17.65
N LEU A 657 -10.57 10.05 17.33
CA LEU A 657 -9.80 10.24 16.10
C LEU A 657 -8.36 10.62 16.41
N LEU A 658 -7.42 9.91 15.79
CA LEU A 658 -6.02 10.29 15.72
C LEU A 658 -5.68 10.57 14.25
N VAL A 659 -5.50 11.84 13.92
CA VAL A 659 -5.20 12.31 12.56
C VAL A 659 -3.71 12.64 12.48
N LEU A 660 -3.01 12.01 11.54
CA LEU A 660 -1.56 12.16 11.34
C LEU A 660 -1.28 12.72 9.95
N THR A 661 -0.34 13.64 9.84
CA THR A 661 0.11 14.16 8.54
C THR A 661 1.58 14.56 8.57
N SER A 662 2.11 14.92 7.40
CA SER A 662 3.46 15.45 7.24
C SER A 662 3.43 16.77 6.50
N PHE A 663 4.20 17.76 7.00
CA PHE A 663 4.21 19.10 6.39
C PHE A 663 4.81 19.10 4.97
N ALA A 664 5.83 18.26 4.71
CA ALA A 664 6.45 18.17 3.40
C ALA A 664 5.71 17.20 2.42
N ASP A 665 4.57 16.65 2.81
CA ASP A 665 3.80 15.74 1.96
C ASP A 665 3.47 16.40 0.61
N SER A 666 3.86 15.74 -0.49
CA SER A 666 3.64 16.19 -1.86
C SER A 666 2.55 15.41 -2.60
N GLN A 667 1.98 14.38 -1.96
CA GLN A 667 0.91 13.55 -2.54
C GLN A 667 -0.46 13.95 -2.00
N VAL A 668 -0.61 13.99 -0.68
CA VAL A 668 -1.79 14.55 0.00
C VAL A 668 -1.34 15.72 0.86
N GLN A 669 -1.76 16.90 0.48
CA GLN A 669 -1.27 18.12 1.11
C GLN A 669 -1.69 18.21 2.58
N TYR A 670 -0.79 18.66 3.45
CA TYR A 670 -1.00 18.79 4.90
C TYR A 670 -2.25 19.58 5.28
N PHE A 671 -2.70 20.49 4.41
CA PHE A 671 -3.86 21.35 4.70
C PHE A 671 -5.18 20.59 4.65
N GLU A 672 -5.29 19.48 3.93
CA GLU A 672 -6.52 18.68 3.92
C GLU A 672 -6.87 18.16 5.32
N PRO A 673 -6.00 17.39 6.01
CA PRO A 673 -6.27 16.99 7.39
C PRO A 673 -6.32 18.17 8.38
N ALA A 674 -5.57 19.24 8.16
CA ALA A 674 -5.63 20.42 9.02
C ALA A 674 -7.01 21.09 8.98
N LYS A 675 -7.55 21.31 7.79
CA LYS A 675 -8.90 21.83 7.57
C LYS A 675 -9.97 20.86 8.12
N TYR A 676 -9.79 19.58 7.86
CA TYR A 676 -10.69 18.53 8.34
C TYR A 676 -10.83 18.56 9.87
N VAL A 677 -9.73 18.62 10.60
CA VAL A 677 -9.72 18.67 12.07
C VAL A 677 -10.33 19.97 12.57
N ALA A 678 -9.97 21.12 11.99
CA ALA A 678 -10.51 22.41 12.39
C ALA A 678 -12.03 22.46 12.27
N ARG A 679 -12.57 22.02 11.13
CA ARG A 679 -14.02 21.98 10.89
C ARG A 679 -14.73 20.95 11.77
N LEU A 680 -14.13 19.77 11.98
CA LEU A 680 -14.73 18.74 12.81
C LEU A 680 -14.85 19.18 14.28
N ARG A 681 -13.89 19.97 14.81
CA ARG A 681 -13.99 20.56 16.16
C ARG A 681 -15.20 21.47 16.33
N ASP A 682 -15.59 22.21 15.29
CA ASP A 682 -16.78 23.06 15.34
C ASP A 682 -18.09 22.25 15.38
N LEU A 683 -18.07 21.05 14.80
CA LEU A 683 -19.28 20.25 14.60
C LEU A 683 -19.47 19.14 15.63
N LYS A 684 -18.39 18.70 16.25
CA LYS A 684 -18.39 17.62 17.23
C LYS A 684 -19.08 18.03 18.52
N THR A 685 -19.98 17.16 19.06
CA THR A 685 -20.78 17.43 20.26
C THR A 685 -20.49 16.50 21.43
N ASP A 686 -19.68 15.48 21.23
CA ASP A 686 -19.25 14.49 22.24
C ASP A 686 -17.89 14.86 22.87
N ASN A 687 -17.44 14.05 23.84
CA ASN A 687 -16.15 14.22 24.53
C ASN A 687 -15.06 13.24 24.03
N ASN A 688 -15.28 12.51 22.94
CA ASN A 688 -14.27 11.64 22.36
C ASN A 688 -13.06 12.45 21.85
N LEU A 689 -11.89 11.86 21.84
CA LEU A 689 -10.67 12.55 21.45
C LEU A 689 -10.69 12.91 19.95
N LEU A 690 -10.24 14.13 19.64
CA LEU A 690 -9.87 14.55 18.29
C LEU A 690 -8.44 15.12 18.38
N LEU A 691 -7.47 14.32 18.00
CA LEU A 691 -6.05 14.68 18.06
C LEU A 691 -5.49 14.79 16.65
N PHE A 692 -4.70 15.82 16.43
CA PHE A 692 -4.00 16.07 15.17
C PHE A 692 -2.50 16.23 15.42
N LYS A 693 -1.68 15.44 14.70
CA LYS A 693 -0.22 15.59 14.75
C LYS A 693 0.35 15.74 13.34
N THR A 694 1.19 16.76 13.19
CA THR A 694 1.94 17.04 11.97
C THR A 694 3.41 16.71 12.19
N ASN A 695 3.96 15.81 11.38
CA ASN A 695 5.40 15.63 11.28
C ASN A 695 5.97 16.76 10.41
N MET A 696 6.67 17.70 11.04
CA MET A 696 7.13 18.93 10.37
C MET A 696 8.24 18.67 9.33
N THR A 697 8.93 17.53 9.39
CA THR A 697 10.04 17.16 8.50
C THR A 697 9.77 15.90 7.66
N GLY A 698 8.66 15.22 7.89
CA GLY A 698 8.30 13.98 7.22
C GLY A 698 7.71 14.19 5.82
N SER A 699 7.77 13.14 4.99
CA SER A 699 7.11 13.03 3.68
C SER A 699 5.74 12.35 3.80
N HIS A 700 5.13 12.00 2.63
CA HIS A 700 3.93 11.15 2.58
C HIS A 700 4.12 9.79 3.31
N GLY A 701 5.33 9.25 3.29
CA GLY A 701 5.69 8.04 4.02
C GLY A 701 6.06 8.25 5.51
N GLY A 702 5.90 9.46 6.05
CA GLY A 702 6.33 9.82 7.41
C GLY A 702 7.82 10.13 7.52
N SER A 703 8.41 9.85 8.67
CA SER A 703 9.84 10.07 8.94
C SER A 703 10.73 9.16 8.09
N SER A 704 11.90 9.62 7.69
CA SER A 704 12.94 8.78 7.09
C SER A 704 13.73 8.02 8.16
N GLY A 705 14.30 6.85 7.78
CA GLY A 705 15.04 5.98 8.70
C GLY A 705 14.19 4.88 9.32
N ARG A 706 14.83 3.72 9.58
CA ARG A 706 14.13 2.49 10.01
C ARG A 706 13.64 2.52 11.46
N PHE A 707 14.32 3.24 12.36
CA PHE A 707 13.92 3.34 13.76
C PHE A 707 13.00 4.54 14.00
N LYS A 708 13.25 5.67 13.35
CA LYS A 708 12.44 6.88 13.53
C LYS A 708 10.97 6.67 13.17
N ARG A 709 10.67 5.81 12.18
CA ARG A 709 9.29 5.41 11.84
C ARG A 709 8.57 4.67 12.96
N LEU A 710 9.31 3.97 13.82
CA LEU A 710 8.73 3.22 14.94
C LEU A 710 8.15 4.15 16.01
N GLU A 711 8.60 5.40 16.11
CA GLU A 711 8.05 6.38 17.04
C GLU A 711 6.58 6.71 16.72
N GLU A 712 6.24 6.85 15.44
CA GLU A 712 4.86 7.07 14.99
C GLU A 712 4.01 5.82 15.28
N ARG A 713 4.53 4.63 14.98
CA ARG A 713 3.85 3.37 15.25
C ARG A 713 3.63 3.12 16.73
N ALA A 714 4.61 3.43 17.56
CA ALA A 714 4.48 3.34 19.03
C ALA A 714 3.42 4.31 19.58
N LEU A 715 3.30 5.51 19.01
CA LEU A 715 2.27 6.48 19.34
C LEU A 715 0.86 5.94 19.02
N GLU A 716 0.66 5.42 17.81
CA GLU A 716 -0.62 4.85 17.36
C GLU A 716 -1.08 3.71 18.30
N TYR A 717 -0.17 2.80 18.62
CA TYR A 717 -0.48 1.67 19.51
C TYR A 717 -0.72 2.12 20.96
N ALA A 718 0.07 3.07 21.46
CA ALA A 718 -0.13 3.63 22.80
C ALA A 718 -1.49 4.35 22.91
N TRP A 719 -1.91 5.04 21.85
CA TRP A 719 -3.22 5.69 21.80
C TRP A 719 -4.37 4.67 21.83
N MET A 720 -4.33 3.62 21.00
CA MET A 720 -5.35 2.57 21.03
C MET A 720 -5.44 1.89 22.41
N MET A 721 -4.30 1.53 22.98
CA MET A 721 -4.23 0.91 24.31
C MET A 721 -4.74 1.83 25.40
N GLY A 722 -4.40 3.12 25.35
CA GLY A 722 -4.87 4.12 26.28
C GLY A 722 -6.40 4.31 26.26
N LEU A 723 -7.02 4.22 25.07
CA LEU A 723 -8.49 4.22 24.94
C LEU A 723 -9.17 2.99 25.54
N LEU A 724 -8.43 1.89 25.70
CA LEU A 724 -8.88 0.66 26.34
C LEU A 724 -8.51 0.59 27.82
N GLY A 725 -7.93 1.66 28.40
CA GLY A 725 -7.50 1.67 29.78
C GLY A 725 -6.27 0.78 30.07
N MET A 726 -5.48 0.44 29.04
CA MET A 726 -4.30 -0.41 29.18
C MET A 726 -3.05 0.42 29.53
N ASP A 727 -2.34 0.07 30.58
CA ASP A 727 -1.15 0.77 31.09
C ASP A 727 0.20 0.13 30.68
N GLY A 728 0.17 -0.77 29.70
CA GLY A 728 1.36 -1.49 29.20
C GLY A 728 1.54 -2.91 29.71
N GLY A 729 0.70 -3.38 30.62
CA GLY A 729 0.42 -4.80 30.86
C GLY A 729 -0.71 -5.28 29.93
N GLY A 730 -0.81 -6.60 29.67
CA GLY A 730 -1.98 -7.16 28.98
C GLY A 730 -3.28 -6.84 29.72
N MET A 731 -4.44 -7.09 29.08
CA MET A 731 -5.73 -6.97 29.75
C MET A 731 -5.67 -7.71 31.09
N LYS A 732 -5.93 -7.02 32.20
CA LYS A 732 -6.17 -7.69 33.47
C LYS A 732 -7.47 -8.49 33.26
N GLN A 733 -7.32 -9.83 33.36
CA GLN A 733 -8.46 -10.75 33.32
C GLN A 733 -9.41 -10.52 34.49
#